data_3ebf1eb3f187bc7ec4ffaab206a2e8ee
#
_entry.id   3ebf1eb3f187bc7ec4ffaab206a2e8ee
#
_cell.length_a   1.000
_cell.length_b   1.000
_cell.length_c   1.000
_cell.angle_alpha   90.00
_cell.angle_beta   90.00
_cell.angle_gamma   90.00
#
_symmetry.space_group_name_H-M   'P 1'
#
loop_
_entity.id
_entity.type
_entity.pdbx_description
1 polymer ?
#
loop_
_entity_poly.entity_id
_entity_poly.type
_entity_poly.pdbx_seq_one_letter_code
_entity_poly.pdbx_strand_id
1 'polypeptide(L)'
;MHTANALAWPERNQRWLTERLEFWRDRIEQQVADAGERVTLPPALPNDDPDSAALTLGTLFGLSVFERELLVLAAGVEIDSGLRDAVARAQGSTLERLPRLQFSLALAILPQPHWDALSAAGPLRYWSLLEFDTSAGFDRTLLRVDERILHYLTGVVTFDERLNGVARLDHAPRDEGLVNLVSRVAQRISGLPHAVIALLNANQDAPHRHAGRSFAHMVLQDLGLNMLVVDSSAFALSVGGDPRELVATARRIDREAVLIGAGLALILDSEMSSSAPTTVVRLLTELRSTTVVLGTFSSAQWAELPISRQPLRYHLPLPQTLSPNGLSPAVFHAAQRALEQFRVEPTLLQQALAATAGSDDLCEVETLLWDTLRESARGGLDTLAQRIVSNADFSDLVLPPSVAAQLREIAAQLRHRRTVYDEWGFGAQHGRGLGIAALFTGESGTGKTLAAEAIAAEARLDLYRIDLASVVSKYIGETEKNLAKLFDAAERSGAVLLFDEADALFGKRSEVKDSHDRYANIEVAYLLQRIECYRGLAILTTNLKSALDRAFLRRIRFVVQFPFPDAASRVELWRRAFPPQAPLGALDWAALAKLQLAGGNIRGIAVNAAFRAAARGGTIEHADVMASARAEFSKIERVFNAADGTARQVAL
;
A
#
# COMPACT_ATOMS: atom_id res chain seq x y z
N MET A 1 -41.02 33.30 -28.21
CA MET A 1 -42.19 32.53 -27.76
C MET A 1 -42.02 31.09 -28.18
N HIS A 2 -42.18 30.17 -27.25
CA HIS A 2 -42.02 28.71 -27.19
C HIS A 2 -40.71 28.26 -26.62
N THR A 3 -40.55 28.50 -25.32
CA THR A 3 -39.81 27.57 -24.44
C THR A 3 -40.77 26.39 -24.15
N ALA A 4 -40.79 25.39 -25.05
CA ALA A 4 -41.37 24.12 -24.74
C ALA A 4 -40.52 23.52 -23.59
N ASN A 5 -41.15 23.22 -22.47
CA ASN A 5 -40.61 22.57 -21.31
C ASN A 5 -39.99 21.25 -21.74
N ALA A 6 -38.69 21.21 -22.03
CA ALA A 6 -38.01 19.98 -22.35
C ALA A 6 -38.01 19.14 -21.08
N LEU A 7 -38.75 18.04 -21.07
CA LEU A 7 -38.78 17.05 -20.00
C LEU A 7 -37.33 16.63 -19.68
N ALA A 8 -37.04 16.41 -18.41
CA ALA A 8 -35.76 15.82 -18.01
C ALA A 8 -35.60 14.43 -18.66
N TRP A 9 -34.36 14.02 -18.94
CA TRP A 9 -34.09 12.74 -19.60
C TRP A 9 -34.80 11.54 -18.97
N PRO A 10 -34.88 11.38 -17.63
CA PRO A 10 -35.63 10.25 -17.05
C PRO A 10 -37.10 10.23 -17.39
N GLU A 11 -37.75 11.40 -17.44
CA GLU A 11 -39.18 11.51 -17.77
C GLU A 11 -39.46 11.17 -19.26
N ARG A 12 -38.57 11.59 -20.17
CA ARG A 12 -38.68 11.22 -21.61
C ARG A 12 -38.46 9.73 -21.80
N ASN A 13 -37.42 9.18 -21.18
CA ASN A 13 -37.10 7.74 -21.24
C ASN A 13 -38.28 6.90 -20.70
N GLN A 14 -38.84 7.29 -19.56
CA GLN A 14 -39.97 6.57 -18.96
C GLN A 14 -41.23 6.61 -19.86
N ARG A 15 -41.50 7.76 -20.49
CA ARG A 15 -42.61 7.88 -21.46
C ARG A 15 -42.38 6.95 -22.65
N TRP A 16 -41.22 7.00 -23.27
CA TRP A 16 -40.85 6.13 -24.38
C TRP A 16 -40.99 4.65 -24.00
N LEU A 17 -40.49 4.27 -22.84
CA LEU A 17 -40.56 2.89 -22.35
C LEU A 17 -42.03 2.45 -22.19
N THR A 18 -42.87 3.28 -21.58
CA THR A 18 -44.30 3.00 -21.39
C THR A 18 -44.99 2.79 -22.74
N GLU A 19 -44.83 3.72 -23.70
CA GLU A 19 -45.39 3.62 -25.04
C GLU A 19 -44.93 2.35 -25.77
N ARG A 20 -43.64 1.97 -25.60
CA ARG A 20 -43.08 0.75 -26.22
C ARG A 20 -43.65 -0.52 -25.58
N LEU A 21 -43.83 -0.56 -24.26
CA LEU A 21 -44.42 -1.70 -23.56
C LEU A 21 -45.93 -1.86 -23.89
N GLU A 22 -46.68 -0.76 -23.99
CA GLU A 22 -48.08 -0.77 -24.46
C GLU A 22 -48.20 -1.34 -25.89
N PHE A 23 -47.33 -0.89 -26.79
CA PHE A 23 -47.27 -1.43 -28.16
C PHE A 23 -47.05 -2.95 -28.18
N TRP A 24 -46.11 -3.48 -27.40
CA TRP A 24 -45.85 -4.92 -27.33
C TRP A 24 -46.99 -5.68 -26.64
N ARG A 25 -47.61 -5.12 -25.62
CA ARG A 25 -48.79 -5.71 -24.97
C ARG A 25 -49.94 -5.89 -25.99
N ASP A 26 -50.32 -4.83 -26.68
CA ASP A 26 -51.39 -4.86 -27.65
C ASP A 26 -51.11 -5.86 -28.78
N ARG A 27 -49.86 -5.94 -29.21
CA ARG A 27 -49.40 -6.89 -30.22
C ARG A 27 -49.54 -8.35 -29.79
N ILE A 28 -49.14 -8.65 -28.55
CA ILE A 28 -49.27 -10.01 -27.98
C ILE A 28 -50.74 -10.38 -27.83
N GLU A 29 -51.59 -9.45 -27.38
CA GLU A 29 -53.04 -9.69 -27.24
C GLU A 29 -53.73 -9.94 -28.60
N GLN A 30 -53.34 -9.20 -29.63
CA GLN A 30 -53.79 -9.46 -30.99
C GLN A 30 -53.39 -10.86 -31.46
N GLN A 31 -52.17 -11.27 -31.27
CA GLN A 31 -51.69 -12.59 -31.66
C GLN A 31 -52.42 -13.73 -30.92
N VAL A 32 -52.80 -13.53 -29.67
CA VAL A 32 -53.59 -14.48 -28.88
C VAL A 32 -55.04 -14.55 -29.42
N ALA A 33 -55.62 -13.41 -29.85
CA ALA A 33 -56.97 -13.34 -30.41
C ALA A 33 -57.07 -13.97 -31.81
N ASP A 34 -56.01 -13.78 -32.62
CA ASP A 34 -55.97 -14.29 -34.03
C ASP A 34 -55.45 -15.73 -34.12
N ALA A 35 -55.59 -16.55 -33.04
CA ALA A 35 -55.11 -17.92 -32.97
C ALA A 35 -55.47 -18.80 -34.14
N GLY A 36 -54.74 -18.72 -35.25
CA GLY A 36 -54.92 -19.52 -36.48
C GLY A 36 -54.46 -18.87 -37.78
N GLU A 37 -54.38 -17.55 -37.87
CA GLU A 37 -53.85 -16.88 -39.06
C GLU A 37 -52.39 -16.42 -38.85
N ARG A 38 -51.50 -16.87 -39.72
CA ARG A 38 -50.10 -16.40 -39.73
C ARG A 38 -50.09 -14.90 -40.04
N VAL A 39 -49.80 -14.09 -39.03
CA VAL A 39 -49.53 -12.65 -39.22
C VAL A 39 -48.27 -12.49 -40.05
N THR A 40 -48.43 -12.02 -41.28
CA THR A 40 -47.45 -12.10 -42.38
C THR A 40 -46.46 -10.95 -42.45
N LEU A 41 -46.48 -9.97 -41.57
CA LEU A 41 -45.46 -8.87 -41.55
C LEU A 41 -45.23 -8.37 -40.14
N PRO A 42 -43.95 -8.21 -39.71
CA PRO A 42 -43.69 -7.49 -38.47
C PRO A 42 -44.19 -6.04 -38.64
N PRO A 43 -44.90 -5.49 -37.65
CA PRO A 43 -45.38 -4.12 -37.72
C PRO A 43 -44.20 -3.15 -37.74
N ALA A 44 -44.39 -1.99 -38.35
CA ALA A 44 -43.43 -0.89 -38.19
C ALA A 44 -43.34 -0.52 -36.71
N LEU A 45 -42.15 -0.55 -36.16
CA LEU A 45 -41.93 -0.10 -34.79
C LEU A 45 -42.29 1.39 -34.66
N PRO A 46 -42.85 1.82 -33.53
CA PRO A 46 -42.99 3.24 -33.22
C PRO A 46 -41.64 3.94 -33.32
N ASN A 47 -41.66 5.24 -33.60
CA ASN A 47 -40.41 6.03 -33.71
C ASN A 47 -39.56 5.88 -32.47
N ASP A 48 -38.27 5.62 -32.68
CA ASP A 48 -37.29 5.58 -31.60
C ASP A 48 -37.00 7.02 -31.13
N ASP A 49 -36.94 7.23 -29.80
CA ASP A 49 -36.34 8.43 -29.23
C ASP A 49 -34.80 8.21 -29.20
N PRO A 50 -34.02 9.06 -29.88
CA PRO A 50 -32.55 8.94 -29.91
C PRO A 50 -31.91 8.88 -28.52
N ASP A 51 -32.55 9.50 -27.54
CA ASP A 51 -32.08 9.58 -26.17
C ASP A 51 -32.62 8.45 -25.28
N SER A 52 -33.39 7.48 -25.81
CA SER A 52 -33.89 6.39 -24.97
C SER A 52 -32.80 5.48 -24.45
N ALA A 53 -32.95 5.01 -23.21
CA ALA A 53 -32.03 4.07 -22.60
C ALA A 53 -31.82 2.80 -23.44
N ALA A 54 -32.88 2.29 -24.07
CA ALA A 54 -32.81 1.09 -24.91
C ALA A 54 -31.99 1.32 -26.19
N LEU A 55 -32.12 2.48 -26.84
CA LEU A 55 -31.31 2.82 -28.02
C LEU A 55 -29.83 3.05 -27.61
N THR A 56 -29.61 3.71 -26.50
CA THR A 56 -28.25 3.88 -25.92
C THR A 56 -27.60 2.53 -25.65
N LEU A 57 -28.31 1.58 -25.00
CA LEU A 57 -27.80 0.22 -24.79
C LEU A 57 -27.52 -0.50 -26.11
N GLY A 58 -28.44 -0.34 -27.10
CA GLY A 58 -28.24 -0.87 -28.44
C GLY A 58 -26.94 -0.40 -29.08
N THR A 59 -26.66 0.88 -28.99
CA THR A 59 -25.43 1.48 -29.53
C THR A 59 -24.18 1.07 -28.76
N LEU A 60 -24.21 1.13 -27.42
CA LEU A 60 -23.07 0.81 -26.55
C LEU A 60 -22.64 -0.66 -26.67
N PHE A 61 -23.61 -1.58 -26.75
CA PHE A 61 -23.34 -3.02 -26.75
C PHE A 61 -23.49 -3.67 -28.14
N GLY A 62 -23.78 -2.89 -29.18
CA GLY A 62 -23.88 -3.39 -30.55
C GLY A 62 -25.07 -4.34 -30.75
N LEU A 63 -26.23 -4.06 -30.12
CA LEU A 63 -27.43 -4.89 -30.23
C LEU A 63 -28.11 -4.68 -31.58
N SER A 64 -28.54 -5.78 -32.20
CA SER A 64 -29.47 -5.74 -33.31
C SER A 64 -30.84 -5.19 -32.87
N VAL A 65 -31.69 -4.83 -33.85
CA VAL A 65 -33.07 -4.41 -33.55
C VAL A 65 -33.80 -5.48 -32.76
N PHE A 66 -33.66 -6.75 -33.16
CA PHE A 66 -34.25 -7.89 -32.47
C PHE A 66 -33.76 -8.00 -31.01
N GLU A 67 -32.47 -7.95 -30.79
CA GLU A 67 -31.87 -8.08 -29.45
C GLU A 67 -32.26 -6.91 -28.53
N ARG A 68 -32.36 -5.70 -29.08
CA ARG A 68 -32.79 -4.53 -28.32
C ARG A 68 -34.27 -4.67 -27.89
N GLU A 69 -35.15 -5.03 -28.81
CA GLU A 69 -36.55 -5.22 -28.49
C GLU A 69 -36.79 -6.43 -27.58
N LEU A 70 -35.99 -7.48 -27.71
CA LEU A 70 -35.96 -8.62 -26.79
C LEU A 70 -35.63 -8.19 -25.36
N LEU A 71 -34.63 -7.32 -25.20
CA LEU A 71 -34.22 -6.76 -23.90
C LEU A 71 -35.34 -5.92 -23.28
N VAL A 72 -35.97 -5.04 -24.08
CA VAL A 72 -37.12 -4.20 -23.66
C VAL A 72 -38.31 -5.06 -23.25
N LEU A 73 -38.64 -6.08 -24.05
CA LEU A 73 -39.75 -6.97 -23.75
C LEU A 73 -39.52 -7.79 -22.49
N ALA A 74 -38.31 -8.32 -22.30
CA ALA A 74 -37.94 -9.04 -21.08
C ALA A 74 -38.03 -8.14 -19.83
N ALA A 75 -37.56 -6.89 -19.93
CA ALA A 75 -37.71 -5.90 -18.86
C ALA A 75 -39.19 -5.59 -18.59
N GLY A 76 -39.99 -5.41 -19.65
CA GLY A 76 -41.41 -5.14 -19.52
C GLY A 76 -42.18 -6.21 -18.75
N VAL A 77 -41.85 -7.48 -18.93
CA VAL A 77 -42.46 -8.59 -18.16
C VAL A 77 -42.19 -8.45 -16.66
N GLU A 78 -41.11 -7.82 -16.28
CA GLU A 78 -40.77 -7.61 -14.85
C GLU A 78 -41.46 -6.38 -14.24
N ILE A 79 -41.62 -5.30 -15.04
CA ILE A 79 -42.11 -4.01 -14.52
C ILE A 79 -43.58 -3.72 -14.83
N ASP A 80 -44.18 -4.31 -15.89
CA ASP A 80 -45.56 -4.07 -16.31
C ASP A 80 -46.42 -5.32 -16.10
N SER A 81 -47.42 -5.22 -15.21
CA SER A 81 -48.32 -6.33 -14.90
C SER A 81 -49.22 -6.70 -16.06
N GLY A 82 -49.68 -5.72 -16.86
CA GLY A 82 -50.53 -5.98 -18.02
C GLY A 82 -49.81 -6.75 -19.13
N LEU A 83 -48.55 -6.37 -19.40
CA LEU A 83 -47.69 -7.09 -20.34
C LEU A 83 -47.34 -8.49 -19.83
N ARG A 84 -47.08 -8.64 -18.55
CA ARG A 84 -46.82 -9.93 -17.88
C ARG A 84 -48.01 -10.88 -18.09
N ASP A 85 -49.22 -10.40 -17.87
CA ASP A 85 -50.43 -11.20 -18.03
C ASP A 85 -50.71 -11.57 -19.50
N ALA A 86 -50.39 -10.66 -20.43
CA ALA A 86 -50.47 -10.93 -21.88
C ALA A 86 -49.49 -12.02 -22.30
N VAL A 87 -48.22 -11.94 -21.84
CA VAL A 87 -47.19 -12.95 -22.09
C VAL A 87 -47.58 -14.30 -21.48
N ALA A 88 -48.13 -14.33 -20.26
CA ALA A 88 -48.58 -15.56 -19.62
C ALA A 88 -49.69 -16.27 -20.47
N ARG A 89 -50.66 -15.50 -20.95
CA ARG A 89 -51.72 -16.03 -21.84
C ARG A 89 -51.14 -16.58 -23.14
N ALA A 90 -50.23 -15.83 -23.77
CA ALA A 90 -49.63 -16.23 -25.03
C ALA A 90 -48.77 -17.51 -24.92
N GLN A 91 -48.15 -17.73 -23.77
CA GLN A 91 -47.30 -18.89 -23.50
C GLN A 91 -48.07 -20.09 -22.91
N GLY A 92 -49.38 -19.93 -22.63
CA GLY A 92 -50.20 -20.98 -22.01
C GLY A 92 -49.72 -21.36 -20.60
N SER A 93 -49.04 -20.44 -19.90
CA SER A 93 -48.55 -20.65 -18.55
C SER A 93 -49.63 -20.32 -17.52
N THR A 94 -49.76 -21.15 -16.47
CA THR A 94 -50.61 -20.85 -15.33
C THR A 94 -49.99 -19.77 -14.47
N LEU A 95 -50.79 -18.82 -13.96
CA LEU A 95 -50.38 -17.65 -13.16
C LEU A 95 -49.73 -18.00 -11.80
N GLU A 96 -49.63 -19.28 -11.44
CA GLU A 96 -49.01 -19.73 -10.16
C GLU A 96 -47.50 -19.58 -10.08
N ARG A 97 -46.84 -19.40 -11.23
CA ARG A 97 -45.41 -19.03 -11.29
C ARG A 97 -45.28 -17.73 -12.07
N LEU A 98 -44.60 -16.74 -11.52
CA LEU A 98 -44.28 -15.48 -12.24
C LEU A 98 -43.78 -15.81 -13.65
N PRO A 99 -44.57 -15.50 -14.70
CA PRO A 99 -44.24 -15.87 -16.06
C PRO A 99 -42.98 -15.10 -16.48
N ARG A 100 -41.98 -15.84 -16.99
CA ARG A 100 -40.83 -15.27 -17.67
C ARG A 100 -41.02 -15.33 -19.17
N LEU A 101 -40.41 -14.41 -19.91
CA LEU A 101 -40.46 -14.42 -21.35
C LEU A 101 -39.77 -15.66 -21.92
N GLN A 102 -40.45 -16.44 -22.74
CA GLN A 102 -39.86 -17.53 -23.53
C GLN A 102 -39.30 -17.00 -24.84
N PHE A 103 -38.12 -17.52 -25.22
CA PHE A 103 -37.46 -17.11 -26.46
C PHE A 103 -38.29 -17.43 -27.71
N SER A 104 -39.06 -18.53 -27.71
CA SER A 104 -39.98 -18.91 -28.79
C SER A 104 -41.05 -17.85 -29.04
N LEU A 105 -41.62 -17.24 -28.00
CA LEU A 105 -42.57 -16.15 -28.15
C LEU A 105 -41.89 -14.92 -28.77
N ALA A 106 -40.70 -14.57 -28.30
CA ALA A 106 -39.95 -13.45 -28.85
C ALA A 106 -39.61 -13.63 -30.33
N LEU A 107 -39.21 -14.83 -30.75
CA LEU A 107 -39.00 -15.16 -32.18
C LEU A 107 -40.26 -15.00 -33.05
N ALA A 108 -41.43 -15.23 -32.44
CA ALA A 108 -42.70 -15.14 -33.17
C ALA A 108 -43.19 -13.70 -33.36
N ILE A 109 -42.90 -12.79 -32.43
CA ILE A 109 -43.50 -11.45 -32.41
C ILE A 109 -42.52 -10.31 -32.74
N LEU A 110 -41.23 -10.49 -32.46
CA LEU A 110 -40.24 -9.41 -32.63
C LEU A 110 -39.75 -9.31 -34.09
N PRO A 111 -39.37 -8.11 -34.56
CA PRO A 111 -38.84 -7.92 -35.92
C PRO A 111 -37.45 -8.53 -36.08
N GLN A 112 -37.16 -9.00 -37.31
CA GLN A 112 -35.86 -9.55 -37.70
C GLN A 112 -35.32 -10.65 -36.75
N PRO A 113 -36.14 -11.67 -36.43
CA PRO A 113 -35.77 -12.71 -35.48
C PRO A 113 -34.55 -13.52 -35.97
N HIS A 114 -33.61 -13.77 -35.06
CA HIS A 114 -32.45 -14.61 -35.33
C HIS A 114 -32.01 -15.40 -34.09
N TRP A 115 -31.51 -16.61 -34.32
CA TRP A 115 -31.07 -17.50 -33.23
C TRP A 115 -29.76 -17.09 -32.57
N ASP A 116 -28.95 -16.32 -33.28
CA ASP A 116 -27.63 -15.88 -32.80
C ASP A 116 -27.72 -15.03 -31.52
N ALA A 117 -28.88 -14.45 -31.23
CA ALA A 117 -29.15 -13.73 -29.99
C ALA A 117 -28.95 -14.59 -28.73
N LEU A 118 -29.07 -15.93 -28.83
CA LEU A 118 -28.77 -16.87 -27.75
C LEU A 118 -27.31 -17.34 -27.74
N SER A 119 -26.49 -16.92 -28.71
CA SER A 119 -25.09 -17.34 -28.78
C SER A 119 -24.31 -16.89 -27.55
N ALA A 120 -23.39 -17.72 -27.07
CA ALA A 120 -22.49 -17.37 -25.96
C ALA A 120 -21.58 -16.19 -26.30
N ALA A 121 -21.29 -15.97 -27.58
CA ALA A 121 -20.52 -14.86 -28.09
C ALA A 121 -21.38 -13.64 -28.47
N GLY A 122 -22.70 -13.79 -28.49
CA GLY A 122 -23.66 -12.72 -28.79
C GLY A 122 -23.70 -11.66 -27.69
N PRO A 123 -24.02 -10.41 -28.02
CA PRO A 123 -23.91 -9.30 -27.10
C PRO A 123 -24.80 -9.45 -25.86
N LEU A 124 -26.00 -9.96 -25.97
CA LEU A 124 -26.89 -10.16 -24.82
C LEU A 124 -26.29 -11.06 -23.75
N ARG A 125 -25.57 -12.09 -24.18
CA ARG A 125 -24.98 -13.08 -23.29
C ARG A 125 -23.57 -12.71 -22.88
N TYR A 126 -22.78 -12.16 -23.79
CA TYR A 126 -21.42 -11.70 -23.49
C TYR A 126 -21.43 -10.61 -22.41
N TRP A 127 -22.29 -9.60 -22.57
CA TRP A 127 -22.40 -8.47 -21.63
C TRP A 127 -23.29 -8.77 -20.42
N SER A 128 -23.81 -10.01 -20.32
CA SER A 128 -24.75 -10.40 -19.25
C SER A 128 -25.92 -9.43 -19.12
N LEU A 129 -26.53 -9.02 -20.27
CA LEU A 129 -27.69 -8.14 -20.27
C LEU A 129 -28.98 -8.89 -19.93
N LEU A 130 -29.04 -10.19 -20.31
CA LEU A 130 -30.07 -11.14 -19.96
C LEU A 130 -29.52 -12.38 -19.31
N GLU A 131 -30.26 -12.92 -18.36
CA GLU A 131 -30.04 -14.25 -17.79
C GLU A 131 -30.87 -15.25 -18.58
N PHE A 132 -30.30 -16.44 -18.85
CA PHE A 132 -30.90 -17.48 -19.70
C PHE A 132 -31.04 -18.77 -18.88
N ASP A 133 -32.29 -19.22 -18.73
CA ASP A 133 -32.58 -20.52 -18.15
C ASP A 133 -32.96 -21.50 -19.28
N THR A 134 -32.01 -22.34 -19.64
CA THR A 134 -32.11 -23.33 -20.72
C THR A 134 -32.55 -24.71 -20.23
N SER A 135 -32.98 -24.85 -18.99
CA SER A 135 -33.37 -26.14 -18.40
C SER A 135 -34.51 -26.86 -19.11
N ALA A 136 -35.40 -26.10 -19.78
CA ALA A 136 -36.53 -26.63 -20.52
C ALA A 136 -36.29 -26.82 -22.03
N GLY A 137 -35.04 -26.66 -22.52
CA GLY A 137 -34.66 -26.69 -23.91
C GLY A 137 -34.47 -25.30 -24.53
N PHE A 138 -33.76 -25.24 -25.68
CA PHE A 138 -33.37 -23.94 -26.28
C PHE A 138 -34.57 -23.13 -26.79
N ASP A 139 -35.57 -23.77 -27.33
CA ASP A 139 -36.80 -23.13 -27.80
C ASP A 139 -37.63 -22.54 -26.66
N ARG A 140 -37.56 -23.15 -25.48
CA ARG A 140 -38.26 -22.73 -24.27
C ARG A 140 -37.36 -22.03 -23.27
N THR A 141 -36.22 -21.53 -23.73
CA THR A 141 -35.33 -20.74 -22.88
C THR A 141 -36.10 -19.58 -22.25
N LEU A 142 -36.09 -19.51 -20.92
CA LEU A 142 -36.66 -18.43 -20.16
C LEU A 142 -35.65 -17.29 -20.02
N LEU A 143 -36.12 -16.07 -20.28
CA LEU A 143 -35.31 -14.87 -20.27
C LEU A 143 -35.65 -14.01 -19.06
N ARG A 144 -34.64 -13.49 -18.42
CA ARG A 144 -34.76 -12.51 -17.36
C ARG A 144 -33.75 -11.38 -17.60
N VAL A 145 -34.20 -10.14 -17.41
CA VAL A 145 -33.26 -9.00 -17.49
C VAL A 145 -32.33 -8.95 -16.28
N ASP A 146 -31.08 -8.58 -16.49
CA ASP A 146 -30.16 -8.31 -15.38
C ASP A 146 -30.62 -7.07 -14.60
N GLU A 147 -30.59 -7.13 -13.27
CA GLU A 147 -31.11 -6.08 -12.38
C GLU A 147 -30.46 -4.71 -12.65
N ARG A 148 -29.16 -4.66 -12.89
CA ARG A 148 -28.44 -3.41 -13.24
C ARG A 148 -28.95 -2.81 -14.55
N ILE A 149 -29.26 -3.67 -15.52
CA ILE A 149 -29.78 -3.26 -16.83
C ILE A 149 -31.25 -2.84 -16.73
N LEU A 150 -32.04 -3.52 -15.89
CA LEU A 150 -33.40 -3.11 -15.59
C LEU A 150 -33.45 -1.69 -15.01
N HIS A 151 -32.60 -1.40 -14.04
CA HIS A 151 -32.48 -0.07 -13.47
C HIS A 151 -32.09 0.96 -14.52
N TYR A 152 -31.12 0.65 -15.38
CA TYR A 152 -30.73 1.54 -16.47
C TYR A 152 -31.87 1.84 -17.45
N LEU A 153 -32.63 0.81 -17.87
CA LEU A 153 -33.77 0.95 -18.74
C LEU A 153 -34.89 1.81 -18.13
N THR A 154 -35.07 1.72 -16.82
CA THR A 154 -36.07 2.54 -16.10
C THR A 154 -35.57 3.96 -15.77
N GLY A 155 -34.32 4.32 -16.13
CA GLY A 155 -33.74 5.64 -15.91
C GLY A 155 -33.10 5.82 -14.52
N VAL A 156 -32.93 4.72 -13.77
CA VAL A 156 -32.29 4.75 -12.45
C VAL A 156 -30.77 4.56 -12.63
N VAL A 157 -30.01 5.57 -12.22
CA VAL A 157 -28.55 5.52 -12.28
C VAL A 157 -28.02 4.94 -10.97
N THR A 158 -27.64 3.68 -11.00
CA THR A 158 -27.00 2.96 -9.88
C THR A 158 -25.69 2.36 -10.34
N PHE A 159 -24.87 1.91 -9.41
CA PHE A 159 -23.68 1.09 -9.68
C PHE A 159 -24.05 -0.39 -9.46
N ASP A 160 -23.40 -1.31 -10.16
CA ASP A 160 -23.65 -2.75 -9.96
C ASP A 160 -23.17 -3.16 -8.57
N GLU A 161 -24.10 -3.50 -7.67
CA GLU A 161 -23.81 -3.82 -6.27
C GLU A 161 -22.88 -5.03 -6.10
N ARG A 162 -22.89 -5.94 -7.07
CA ARG A 162 -22.00 -7.12 -7.09
C ARG A 162 -20.53 -6.76 -7.28
N LEU A 163 -20.23 -5.53 -7.70
CA LEU A 163 -18.87 -4.99 -7.85
C LEU A 163 -18.41 -4.19 -6.61
N ASN A 164 -19.25 -4.06 -5.59
CA ASN A 164 -18.88 -3.36 -4.35
C ASN A 164 -17.65 -4.01 -3.72
N GLY A 165 -16.67 -3.18 -3.36
CA GLY A 165 -15.39 -3.62 -2.81
C GLY A 165 -14.36 -4.06 -3.88
N VAL A 166 -14.78 -4.43 -5.10
CA VAL A 166 -13.87 -4.82 -6.20
C VAL A 166 -13.57 -3.65 -7.11
N ALA A 167 -14.58 -2.86 -7.46
CA ALA A 167 -14.44 -1.71 -8.34
C ALA A 167 -15.16 -0.48 -7.77
N ARG A 168 -14.61 0.72 -8.04
CA ARG A 168 -15.23 1.99 -7.64
C ARG A 168 -14.87 3.11 -8.61
N LEU A 169 -15.79 4.06 -8.79
CA LEU A 169 -15.45 5.32 -9.43
C LEU A 169 -14.49 6.11 -8.54
N ASP A 170 -13.47 6.69 -9.16
CA ASP A 170 -12.46 7.45 -8.45
C ASP A 170 -12.02 8.67 -9.25
N HIS A 171 -11.56 9.68 -8.53
CA HIS A 171 -10.99 10.90 -9.09
C HIS A 171 -9.65 11.14 -8.40
N ALA A 172 -8.60 11.29 -9.19
CA ALA A 172 -7.28 11.66 -8.66
C ALA A 172 -6.99 13.13 -9.02
N PRO A 173 -6.28 13.87 -8.16
CA PRO A 173 -5.89 15.24 -8.47
C PRO A 173 -4.97 15.28 -9.70
N ARG A 174 -5.05 16.37 -10.44
CA ARG A 174 -4.20 16.61 -11.62
C ARG A 174 -2.76 16.87 -11.19
N ASP A 175 -1.82 16.21 -11.82
CA ASP A 175 -0.38 16.38 -11.61
C ASP A 175 0.21 17.09 -12.85
N GLU A 176 0.61 18.36 -12.69
CA GLU A 176 1.15 19.17 -13.79
C GLU A 176 2.48 18.61 -14.34
N GLY A 177 3.26 17.90 -13.52
CA GLY A 177 4.50 17.26 -13.95
C GLY A 177 4.29 16.12 -14.95
N LEU A 178 3.08 15.57 -15.01
CA LEU A 178 2.72 14.46 -15.89
C LEU A 178 2.06 14.88 -17.22
N VAL A 179 1.65 16.15 -17.39
CA VAL A 179 0.87 16.63 -18.55
C VAL A 179 1.50 16.23 -19.88
N ASN A 180 2.81 16.45 -20.05
CA ASN A 180 3.49 16.12 -21.29
C ASN A 180 3.53 14.61 -21.58
N LEU A 181 3.64 13.77 -20.55
CA LEU A 181 3.61 12.32 -20.69
C LEU A 181 2.19 11.86 -21.02
N VAL A 182 1.19 12.38 -20.31
CA VAL A 182 -0.23 12.09 -20.51
C VAL A 182 -0.64 12.40 -21.95
N SER A 183 -0.38 13.61 -22.45
CA SER A 183 -0.76 14.00 -23.81
C SER A 183 -0.13 13.10 -24.88
N ARG A 184 1.14 12.72 -24.74
CA ARG A 184 1.81 11.79 -25.65
C ARG A 184 1.19 10.40 -25.63
N VAL A 185 0.83 9.92 -24.44
CA VAL A 185 0.21 8.60 -24.28
C VAL A 185 -1.22 8.61 -24.82
N ALA A 186 -2.02 9.61 -24.47
CA ALA A 186 -3.40 9.75 -24.96
C ALA A 186 -3.44 9.83 -26.49
N GLN A 187 -2.57 10.62 -27.13
CA GLN A 187 -2.46 10.66 -28.60
C GLN A 187 -2.11 9.31 -29.21
N ARG A 188 -1.21 8.56 -28.58
CA ARG A 188 -0.79 7.24 -29.08
C ARG A 188 -1.89 6.19 -29.03
N ILE A 189 -2.80 6.28 -28.06
CA ILE A 189 -3.87 5.30 -27.86
C ILE A 189 -5.23 5.73 -28.39
N SER A 190 -5.39 7.00 -28.81
CA SER A 190 -6.67 7.53 -29.29
C SER A 190 -7.22 6.86 -30.57
N GLY A 191 -6.55 5.91 -31.14
CA GLY A 191 -7.02 5.09 -32.27
C GLY A 191 -6.96 3.58 -32.00
N LEU A 192 -6.60 3.21 -30.77
CA LEU A 192 -6.44 1.81 -30.38
C LEU A 192 -7.59 1.42 -29.45
N PRO A 193 -8.63 0.75 -29.96
CA PRO A 193 -9.66 0.19 -29.09
C PRO A 193 -8.99 -0.83 -28.16
N HIS A 194 -9.42 -0.84 -26.90
CA HIS A 194 -8.96 -1.82 -25.90
C HIS A 194 -7.48 -1.73 -25.51
N ALA A 195 -6.88 -0.54 -25.56
CA ALA A 195 -5.48 -0.34 -25.20
C ALA A 195 -5.17 -0.74 -23.75
N VAL A 196 -4.03 -1.37 -23.52
CA VAL A 196 -3.47 -1.60 -22.18
C VAL A 196 -2.22 -0.75 -22.01
N ILE A 197 -2.17 0.01 -20.94
CA ILE A 197 -1.05 0.86 -20.56
C ILE A 197 -0.50 0.34 -19.24
N ALA A 198 0.78 0.02 -19.17
CA ALA A 198 1.42 -0.45 -17.94
C ALA A 198 2.39 0.60 -17.40
N LEU A 199 2.16 1.03 -16.17
CA LEU A 199 3.05 1.91 -15.41
C LEU A 199 3.92 1.09 -14.47
N LEU A 200 5.14 0.76 -14.89
CA LEU A 200 5.97 -0.25 -14.26
C LEU A 200 6.45 0.11 -12.84
N ASN A 201 6.57 1.40 -12.53
CA ASN A 201 7.03 1.87 -11.22
C ASN A 201 5.91 2.46 -10.33
N ALA A 202 4.65 2.34 -10.73
CA ALA A 202 3.53 2.95 -10.00
C ALA A 202 3.32 2.41 -8.58
N ASN A 203 3.85 1.22 -8.26
CA ASN A 203 3.71 0.58 -6.95
C ASN A 203 4.95 0.67 -6.05
N GLN A 204 6.02 1.36 -6.48
CA GLN A 204 7.28 1.37 -5.75
C GLN A 204 7.15 2.01 -4.35
N ASP A 205 6.48 3.15 -4.27
CA ASP A 205 6.26 3.88 -3.02
C ASP A 205 4.97 4.72 -3.06
N ALA A 206 4.65 5.40 -1.96
CA ALA A 206 3.44 6.21 -1.87
C ALA A 206 3.37 7.34 -2.92
N PRO A 207 4.44 8.13 -3.18
CA PRO A 207 4.44 9.12 -4.24
C PRO A 207 4.20 8.54 -5.63
N HIS A 208 4.82 7.40 -5.98
CA HIS A 208 4.59 6.74 -7.27
C HIS A 208 3.16 6.19 -7.40
N ARG A 209 2.58 5.65 -6.32
CA ARG A 209 1.16 5.23 -6.33
C ARG A 209 0.22 6.41 -6.58
N HIS A 210 0.47 7.55 -5.93
CA HIS A 210 -0.31 8.75 -6.15
C HIS A 210 -0.16 9.26 -7.59
N ALA A 211 1.06 9.43 -8.07
CA ALA A 211 1.35 9.86 -9.44
C ALA A 211 0.76 8.88 -10.48
N GLY A 212 0.79 7.56 -10.20
CA GLY A 212 0.17 6.55 -11.04
C GLY A 212 -1.34 6.72 -11.17
N ARG A 213 -2.04 6.98 -10.06
CA ARG A 213 -3.49 7.26 -10.07
C ARG A 213 -3.79 8.57 -10.79
N SER A 214 -3.02 9.64 -10.54
CA SER A 214 -3.15 10.92 -11.25
C SER A 214 -2.94 10.74 -12.75
N PHE A 215 -1.91 10.00 -13.16
CA PHE A 215 -1.65 9.69 -14.56
C PHE A 215 -2.82 8.92 -15.21
N ALA A 216 -3.30 7.85 -14.55
CA ALA A 216 -4.42 7.07 -15.07
C ALA A 216 -5.68 7.94 -15.25
N HIS A 217 -6.01 8.75 -14.24
CA HIS A 217 -7.15 9.67 -14.32
C HIS A 217 -7.00 10.68 -15.46
N MET A 218 -5.83 11.33 -15.59
CA MET A 218 -5.60 12.32 -16.63
C MET A 218 -5.63 11.71 -18.04
N VAL A 219 -5.02 10.54 -18.25
CA VAL A 219 -5.05 9.85 -19.57
C VAL A 219 -6.47 9.47 -19.95
N LEU A 220 -7.24 8.91 -19.02
CA LEU A 220 -8.63 8.54 -19.28
C LEU A 220 -9.51 9.78 -19.52
N GLN A 221 -9.29 10.86 -18.78
CA GLN A 221 -9.97 12.14 -18.98
C GLN A 221 -9.67 12.75 -20.35
N ASP A 222 -8.42 12.71 -20.82
CA ASP A 222 -8.03 13.18 -22.17
C ASP A 222 -8.70 12.35 -23.28
N LEU A 223 -9.10 11.11 -22.98
CA LEU A 223 -9.90 10.26 -23.87
C LEU A 223 -11.43 10.47 -23.72
N GLY A 224 -11.86 11.37 -22.86
CA GLY A 224 -13.28 11.59 -22.54
C GLY A 224 -13.90 10.51 -21.66
N LEU A 225 -13.10 9.73 -20.93
CA LEU A 225 -13.53 8.62 -20.08
C LEU A 225 -13.41 8.97 -18.60
N ASN A 226 -14.36 8.51 -17.80
CA ASN A 226 -14.24 8.47 -16.35
C ASN A 226 -13.22 7.41 -15.92
N MET A 227 -12.78 7.42 -14.65
CA MET A 227 -11.88 6.40 -14.13
C MET A 227 -12.61 5.44 -13.18
N LEU A 228 -12.69 4.18 -13.59
CA LEU A 228 -13.15 3.06 -12.75
C LEU A 228 -11.92 2.32 -12.22
N VAL A 229 -11.69 2.42 -10.92
CA VAL A 229 -10.57 1.73 -10.25
C VAL A 229 -10.98 0.32 -9.89
N VAL A 230 -10.15 -0.65 -10.26
CA VAL A 230 -10.30 -2.07 -9.92
C VAL A 230 -9.13 -2.48 -9.03
N ASP A 231 -9.46 -3.04 -7.86
CA ASP A 231 -8.47 -3.59 -6.93
C ASP A 231 -8.19 -5.06 -7.27
N SER A 232 -6.93 -5.37 -7.58
CA SER A 232 -6.55 -6.72 -8.03
C SER A 232 -6.68 -7.77 -6.92
N SER A 233 -6.41 -7.40 -5.67
CA SER A 233 -6.51 -8.32 -4.53
C SER A 233 -7.96 -8.60 -4.17
N ALA A 234 -8.80 -7.57 -4.12
CA ALA A 234 -10.24 -7.72 -3.90
C ALA A 234 -10.90 -8.53 -5.01
N PHE A 235 -10.51 -8.29 -6.29
CA PHE A 235 -10.96 -9.10 -7.41
C PHE A 235 -10.57 -10.58 -7.25
N ALA A 236 -9.30 -10.86 -6.95
CA ALA A 236 -8.82 -12.24 -6.80
C ALA A 236 -9.53 -12.98 -5.65
N LEU A 237 -9.84 -12.28 -4.57
CA LEU A 237 -10.61 -12.80 -3.44
C LEU A 237 -12.07 -13.07 -3.82
N SER A 238 -12.72 -12.16 -4.56
CA SER A 238 -14.14 -12.28 -4.93
C SER A 238 -14.42 -13.48 -5.82
N VAL A 239 -13.49 -13.81 -6.73
CA VAL A 239 -13.67 -14.94 -7.67
C VAL A 239 -13.29 -16.31 -7.07
N GLY A 240 -12.62 -16.35 -5.91
CA GLY A 240 -12.33 -17.57 -5.15
C GLY A 240 -11.62 -18.68 -5.95
N GLY A 241 -11.00 -18.34 -7.09
CA GLY A 241 -10.34 -19.29 -8.00
C GLY A 241 -11.29 -20.01 -8.98
N ASP A 242 -12.60 -19.71 -8.99
CA ASP A 242 -13.54 -20.26 -9.98
C ASP A 242 -13.36 -19.56 -11.33
N PRO A 243 -12.98 -20.28 -12.41
CA PRO A 243 -12.83 -19.69 -13.74
C PRO A 243 -14.13 -19.12 -14.32
N ARG A 244 -15.29 -19.64 -13.93
CA ARG A 244 -16.60 -19.16 -14.41
C ARG A 244 -16.94 -17.83 -13.75
N GLU A 245 -16.73 -17.72 -12.44
CA GLU A 245 -16.97 -16.48 -11.71
C GLU A 245 -15.97 -15.39 -12.12
N LEU A 246 -14.74 -15.78 -12.44
CA LEU A 246 -13.74 -14.86 -12.99
C LEU A 246 -14.25 -14.19 -14.27
N VAL A 247 -14.70 -15.00 -15.26
CA VAL A 247 -15.20 -14.48 -16.53
C VAL A 247 -16.47 -13.63 -16.32
N ALA A 248 -17.38 -14.09 -15.45
CA ALA A 248 -18.61 -13.35 -15.16
C ALA A 248 -18.30 -11.99 -14.51
N THR A 249 -17.43 -11.94 -13.51
CA THR A 249 -17.06 -10.69 -12.84
C THR A 249 -16.27 -9.76 -13.76
N ALA A 250 -15.35 -10.29 -14.58
CA ALA A 250 -14.64 -9.49 -15.58
C ALA A 250 -15.60 -8.81 -16.57
N ARG A 251 -16.59 -9.54 -17.08
CA ARG A 251 -17.60 -9.00 -17.99
C ARG A 251 -18.52 -7.98 -17.32
N ARG A 252 -18.87 -8.16 -16.03
CA ARG A 252 -19.60 -7.15 -15.26
C ARG A 252 -18.80 -5.87 -15.09
N ILE A 253 -17.50 -5.96 -14.77
CA ILE A 253 -16.61 -4.78 -14.69
C ILE A 253 -16.57 -4.04 -16.03
N ASP A 254 -16.36 -4.76 -17.12
CA ASP A 254 -16.26 -4.20 -18.46
C ASP A 254 -17.60 -3.56 -18.91
N ARG A 255 -18.72 -4.24 -18.62
CA ARG A 255 -20.07 -3.72 -18.84
C ARG A 255 -20.32 -2.42 -18.09
N GLU A 256 -19.97 -2.40 -16.80
CA GLU A 256 -20.16 -1.20 -15.98
C GLU A 256 -19.28 -0.05 -16.48
N ALA A 257 -18.03 -0.31 -16.87
CA ALA A 257 -17.17 0.68 -17.49
C ALA A 257 -17.81 1.29 -18.75
N VAL A 258 -18.38 0.47 -19.63
CA VAL A 258 -19.06 0.94 -20.83
C VAL A 258 -20.31 1.76 -20.48
N LEU A 259 -21.14 1.32 -19.52
CA LEU A 259 -22.36 2.02 -19.09
C LEU A 259 -22.12 3.42 -18.52
N ILE A 260 -21.02 3.61 -17.81
CA ILE A 260 -20.70 4.88 -17.16
C ILE A 260 -19.69 5.71 -17.96
N GLY A 261 -19.32 5.25 -19.16
CA GLY A 261 -18.32 5.92 -20.00
C GLY A 261 -16.95 6.00 -19.30
N ALA A 262 -16.48 4.90 -18.72
CA ALA A 262 -15.23 4.84 -18.01
C ALA A 262 -14.18 3.97 -18.71
N GLY A 263 -12.91 4.29 -18.46
CA GLY A 263 -11.79 3.37 -18.62
C GLY A 263 -11.38 2.81 -17.28
N LEU A 264 -10.59 1.74 -17.29
CA LEU A 264 -10.19 0.99 -16.10
C LEU A 264 -8.81 1.41 -15.60
N ALA A 265 -8.67 1.58 -14.29
CA ALA A 265 -7.38 1.69 -13.61
C ALA A 265 -7.22 0.46 -12.70
N LEU A 266 -6.40 -0.49 -13.11
CA LEU A 266 -6.16 -1.73 -12.39
C LEU A 266 -4.95 -1.54 -11.46
N ILE A 267 -5.19 -1.55 -10.15
CA ILE A 267 -4.14 -1.44 -9.14
C ILE A 267 -3.63 -2.84 -8.82
N LEU A 268 -2.33 -3.06 -9.06
CA LEU A 268 -1.66 -4.29 -8.65
C LEU A 268 -1.11 -4.13 -7.24
N ASP A 269 -1.47 -5.04 -6.36
CA ASP A 269 -0.92 -5.04 -5.01
C ASP A 269 0.50 -5.65 -5.02
N SER A 270 1.41 -5.05 -4.27
CA SER A 270 2.79 -5.55 -4.12
C SER A 270 2.88 -6.88 -3.35
N GLU A 271 1.85 -7.20 -2.58
CA GLU A 271 1.78 -8.39 -1.71
C GLU A 271 0.84 -9.50 -2.23
N MET A 272 0.53 -9.52 -3.52
CA MET A 272 -0.36 -10.55 -4.08
C MET A 272 0.13 -11.97 -3.76
N SER A 273 -0.81 -12.84 -3.36
CA SER A 273 -0.55 -14.28 -3.17
C SER A 273 -0.01 -14.92 -4.47
N SER A 274 0.67 -16.05 -4.37
CA SER A 274 1.34 -16.69 -5.52
C SER A 274 0.42 -17.01 -6.72
N SER A 275 -0.88 -17.19 -6.49
CA SER A 275 -1.88 -17.47 -7.54
C SER A 275 -2.58 -16.22 -8.10
N ALA A 276 -2.58 -15.10 -7.36
CA ALA A 276 -3.28 -13.88 -7.75
C ALA A 276 -2.77 -13.26 -9.07
N PRO A 277 -1.47 -13.27 -9.40
CA PRO A 277 -1.00 -12.74 -10.68
C PRO A 277 -1.63 -13.43 -11.90
N THR A 278 -1.76 -14.76 -11.89
CA THR A 278 -2.40 -15.53 -12.98
C THR A 278 -3.88 -15.18 -13.12
N THR A 279 -4.60 -14.99 -12.01
CA THR A 279 -5.99 -14.55 -11.99
C THR A 279 -6.15 -13.17 -12.62
N VAL A 280 -5.25 -12.24 -12.30
CA VAL A 280 -5.28 -10.86 -12.84
C VAL A 280 -4.87 -10.81 -14.31
N VAL A 281 -3.91 -11.62 -14.76
CA VAL A 281 -3.58 -11.76 -16.20
C VAL A 281 -4.80 -12.26 -16.98
N ARG A 282 -5.55 -13.23 -16.44
CA ARG A 282 -6.81 -13.70 -17.05
C ARG A 282 -7.87 -12.59 -17.07
N LEU A 283 -8.00 -11.80 -15.99
CA LEU A 283 -8.87 -10.62 -16.00
C LEU A 283 -8.55 -9.71 -17.19
N LEU A 284 -7.27 -9.33 -17.35
CA LEU A 284 -6.82 -8.48 -18.46
C LEU A 284 -7.09 -9.09 -19.84
N THR A 285 -7.13 -10.41 -19.95
CA THR A 285 -7.45 -11.11 -21.20
C THR A 285 -8.93 -10.99 -21.56
N GLU A 286 -9.81 -11.02 -20.55
CA GLU A 286 -11.28 -10.94 -20.74
C GLU A 286 -11.77 -9.50 -20.97
N LEU A 287 -11.09 -8.49 -20.39
CA LEU A 287 -11.49 -7.09 -20.50
C LEU A 287 -11.36 -6.55 -21.93
N ARG A 288 -12.31 -5.69 -22.32
CA ARG A 288 -12.30 -4.98 -23.62
C ARG A 288 -12.11 -3.47 -23.47
N SER A 289 -12.38 -2.92 -22.29
CA SER A 289 -12.19 -1.49 -22.03
C SER A 289 -10.71 -1.11 -21.99
N THR A 290 -10.40 0.16 -22.32
CA THR A 290 -9.07 0.73 -22.15
C THR A 290 -8.65 0.62 -20.70
N THR A 291 -7.50 0.03 -20.46
CA THR A 291 -7.04 -0.32 -19.11
C THR A 291 -5.64 0.26 -18.83
N VAL A 292 -5.51 1.00 -17.73
CA VAL A 292 -4.23 1.46 -17.18
C VAL A 292 -3.86 0.56 -16.01
N VAL A 293 -2.76 -0.17 -16.11
CA VAL A 293 -2.25 -1.06 -15.08
C VAL A 293 -1.23 -0.33 -14.23
N LEU A 294 -1.51 -0.18 -12.95
CA LEU A 294 -0.66 0.48 -11.96
C LEU A 294 0.18 -0.57 -11.22
N GLY A 295 1.39 -0.81 -11.68
CA GLY A 295 2.31 -1.81 -11.18
C GLY A 295 2.90 -2.68 -12.28
N THR A 296 3.58 -3.75 -11.89
CA THR A 296 4.27 -4.61 -12.85
C THR A 296 3.99 -6.08 -12.63
N PHE A 297 3.94 -6.81 -13.72
CA PHE A 297 4.04 -8.26 -13.77
C PHE A 297 5.45 -8.68 -14.21
N SER A 298 5.81 -9.93 -13.98
CA SER A 298 7.01 -10.53 -14.56
C SER A 298 6.91 -10.56 -16.10
N SER A 299 8.05 -10.66 -16.77
CA SER A 299 8.06 -10.75 -18.25
C SER A 299 7.29 -11.96 -18.76
N ALA A 300 7.29 -13.08 -18.02
CA ALA A 300 6.53 -14.27 -18.36
C ALA A 300 5.02 -14.02 -18.30
N GLN A 301 4.52 -13.38 -17.25
CA GLN A 301 3.11 -13.04 -17.09
C GLN A 301 2.61 -12.06 -18.16
N TRP A 302 3.43 -11.06 -18.53
CA TRP A 302 3.08 -10.17 -19.65
C TRP A 302 3.01 -10.92 -20.99
N ALA A 303 3.81 -11.95 -21.18
CA ALA A 303 3.80 -12.74 -22.41
C ALA A 303 2.56 -13.64 -22.56
N GLU A 304 1.83 -13.92 -21.48
CA GLU A 304 0.57 -14.67 -21.50
C GLU A 304 -0.59 -13.87 -22.12
N LEU A 305 -0.48 -12.54 -22.18
CA LEU A 305 -1.51 -11.71 -22.80
C LEU A 305 -1.53 -11.88 -24.32
N PRO A 306 -2.74 -11.89 -24.93
CA PRO A 306 -2.87 -11.91 -26.38
C PRO A 306 -2.18 -10.69 -27.02
N ILE A 307 -1.72 -10.84 -28.26
CA ILE A 307 -0.99 -9.79 -29.00
C ILE A 307 -1.79 -8.48 -29.03
N SER A 308 -3.12 -8.56 -29.19
CA SER A 308 -4.02 -7.41 -29.19
C SER A 308 -4.10 -6.67 -27.84
N ARG A 309 -3.65 -7.30 -26.75
CA ARG A 309 -3.66 -6.76 -25.39
C ARG A 309 -2.26 -6.56 -24.82
N GLN A 310 -1.22 -6.63 -25.64
CA GLN A 310 0.14 -6.35 -25.19
C GLN A 310 0.25 -4.90 -24.70
N PRO A 311 0.83 -4.67 -23.52
CA PRO A 311 0.81 -3.34 -22.91
C PRO A 311 1.81 -2.39 -23.56
N LEU A 312 1.41 -1.14 -23.66
CA LEU A 312 2.33 -0.03 -23.85
C LEU A 312 2.95 0.29 -22.48
N ARG A 313 4.26 0.08 -22.35
CA ARG A 313 4.97 0.17 -21.07
C ARG A 313 5.60 1.54 -20.90
N TYR A 314 5.37 2.14 -19.73
CA TYR A 314 5.92 3.44 -19.36
C TYR A 314 6.47 3.40 -17.94
N HIS A 315 7.44 4.26 -17.69
CA HIS A 315 7.90 4.61 -16.34
C HIS A 315 7.42 6.01 -16.03
N LEU A 316 6.85 6.19 -14.84
CA LEU A 316 6.55 7.52 -14.33
C LEU A 316 7.87 8.25 -14.05
N PRO A 317 7.98 9.53 -14.43
CA PRO A 317 9.07 10.35 -13.92
C PRO A 317 9.00 10.40 -12.39
N LEU A 318 10.12 10.69 -11.74
CA LEU A 318 10.14 10.92 -10.29
C LEU A 318 9.10 12.01 -9.97
N PRO A 319 8.14 11.74 -9.06
CA PRO A 319 7.13 12.73 -8.72
C PRO A 319 7.81 14.01 -8.22
N GLN A 320 7.53 15.13 -8.86
CA GLN A 320 7.87 16.44 -8.30
C GLN A 320 6.85 16.73 -7.19
N THR A 321 7.27 16.50 -5.96
CA THR A 321 6.36 16.45 -4.82
C THR A 321 5.94 17.83 -4.30
N LEU A 322 6.54 18.89 -4.77
CA LEU A 322 6.24 20.26 -4.33
C LEU A 322 6.19 21.24 -5.50
N SER A 323 5.07 21.95 -5.62
CA SER A 323 5.00 23.17 -6.42
C SER A 323 5.34 24.37 -5.54
N PRO A 324 6.22 25.29 -5.97
CA PRO A 324 6.51 26.52 -5.20
C PRO A 324 5.32 27.51 -5.18
N ASN A 325 4.28 27.26 -6.00
CA ASN A 325 3.15 28.18 -6.14
C ASN A 325 2.35 28.26 -4.83
N GLY A 326 2.33 29.43 -4.23
CA GLY A 326 1.55 29.73 -3.02
C GLY A 326 2.26 29.49 -1.69
N LEU A 327 3.52 29.01 -1.69
CA LEU A 327 4.32 28.84 -0.49
C LEU A 327 5.39 29.93 -0.37
N SER A 328 5.68 30.39 0.85
CA SER A 328 6.86 31.22 1.06
C SER A 328 8.13 30.41 0.75
N PRO A 329 9.23 31.04 0.25
CA PRO A 329 10.46 30.30 -0.05
C PRO A 329 10.99 29.47 1.12
N ALA A 330 10.82 29.95 2.33
CA ALA A 330 11.28 29.28 3.53
C ALA A 330 10.44 28.04 3.88
N VAL A 331 9.11 28.12 3.78
CA VAL A 331 8.20 26.97 3.94
C VAL A 331 8.45 25.95 2.85
N PHE A 332 8.68 26.38 1.62
CA PHE A 332 9.02 25.51 0.50
C PHE A 332 10.31 24.72 0.80
N HIS A 333 11.39 25.40 1.25
CA HIS A 333 12.63 24.72 1.60
C HIS A 333 12.50 23.77 2.82
N ALA A 334 11.70 24.15 3.82
CA ALA A 334 11.42 23.27 4.95
C ALA A 334 10.68 22.00 4.53
N ALA A 335 9.63 22.16 3.72
CA ALA A 335 8.86 21.04 3.19
C ALA A 335 9.72 20.14 2.27
N GLN A 336 10.57 20.76 1.45
CA GLN A 336 11.49 20.02 0.60
C GLN A 336 12.45 19.17 1.44
N ARG A 337 13.08 19.73 2.49
CA ARG A 337 13.95 18.98 3.40
C ARG A 337 13.24 17.81 4.09
N ALA A 338 12.00 18.01 4.51
CA ALA A 338 11.22 16.96 5.16
C ALA A 338 10.85 15.83 4.18
N LEU A 339 10.47 16.14 2.95
CA LEU A 339 10.17 15.15 1.90
C LEU A 339 11.38 14.35 1.43
N GLU A 340 12.56 14.86 1.65
CA GLU A 340 13.80 14.16 1.35
C GLU A 340 14.07 13.04 2.33
N GLN A 341 13.62 13.24 3.56
CA GLN A 341 13.78 12.26 4.63
C GLN A 341 12.59 11.29 4.70
N PHE A 342 11.37 11.80 4.52
CA PHE A 342 10.13 11.03 4.68
C PHE A 342 9.43 10.84 3.33
N ARG A 343 9.10 9.60 2.99
CA ARG A 343 8.29 9.30 1.81
C ARG A 343 6.81 9.27 2.18
N VAL A 344 6.16 10.40 2.06
CA VAL A 344 4.74 10.58 2.41
C VAL A 344 3.88 10.82 1.18
N GLU A 345 2.58 10.57 1.31
CA GLU A 345 1.62 10.88 0.26
C GLU A 345 1.43 12.40 0.11
N PRO A 346 1.23 12.90 -1.11
CA PRO A 346 1.01 14.33 -1.36
C PRO A 346 -0.17 14.93 -0.57
N THR A 347 -1.21 14.15 -0.31
CA THR A 347 -2.35 14.56 0.50
C THR A 347 -1.96 14.85 1.96
N LEU A 348 -1.10 14.02 2.54
CA LEU A 348 -0.56 14.22 3.89
C LEU A 348 0.35 15.43 3.94
N LEU A 349 1.14 15.66 2.89
CA LEU A 349 1.95 16.86 2.78
C LEU A 349 1.09 18.13 2.72
N GLN A 350 0.02 18.12 1.93
CA GLN A 350 -0.91 19.25 1.86
C GLN A 350 -1.60 19.51 3.20
N GLN A 351 -1.99 18.45 3.92
CA GLN A 351 -2.53 18.59 5.28
C GLN A 351 -1.51 19.15 6.26
N ALA A 352 -0.26 18.69 6.21
CA ALA A 352 0.83 19.19 7.05
C ALA A 352 1.11 20.68 6.73
N LEU A 353 1.15 21.06 5.45
CA LEU A 353 1.30 22.45 5.03
C LEU A 353 0.11 23.32 5.45
N ALA A 354 -1.12 22.80 5.36
CA ALA A 354 -2.30 23.53 5.82
C ALA A 354 -2.29 23.75 7.35
N ALA A 355 -1.76 22.80 8.11
CA ALA A 355 -1.61 22.92 9.57
C ALA A 355 -0.56 23.99 9.97
N THR A 356 0.37 24.30 9.08
CA THR A 356 1.36 25.38 9.30
C THR A 356 0.87 26.76 8.83
N ALA A 357 -0.28 26.83 8.14
CA ALA A 357 -0.85 28.08 7.66
C ALA A 357 -1.38 28.89 8.84
N GLY A 358 -0.64 29.91 9.25
CA GLY A 358 -0.99 30.80 10.37
C GLY A 358 0.11 31.01 11.39
N SER A 359 1.22 30.27 11.30
CA SER A 359 2.42 30.58 12.08
C SER A 359 3.41 31.40 11.23
N ASP A 360 3.82 32.55 11.78
CA ASP A 360 4.82 33.45 11.17
C ASP A 360 6.26 33.04 11.60
N ASP A 361 6.41 32.15 12.58
CA ASP A 361 7.71 31.64 13.02
C ASP A 361 8.17 30.44 12.18
N LEU A 362 9.18 30.69 11.36
CA LEU A 362 9.75 29.67 10.47
C LEU A 362 10.32 28.46 11.22
N CYS A 363 10.83 28.63 12.44
CA CYS A 363 11.37 27.54 13.24
C CYS A 363 10.24 26.65 13.75
N GLU A 364 9.13 27.22 14.14
CA GLU A 364 7.91 26.51 14.53
C GLU A 364 7.29 25.77 13.35
N VAL A 365 7.17 26.41 12.18
CA VAL A 365 6.69 25.81 10.93
C VAL A 365 7.54 24.60 10.55
N GLU A 366 8.87 24.75 10.54
CA GLU A 366 9.78 23.65 10.22
C GLU A 366 9.65 22.47 11.20
N THR A 367 9.52 22.78 12.50
CA THR A 367 9.37 21.77 13.53
C THR A 367 8.06 21.03 13.40
N LEU A 368 6.95 21.74 13.24
CA LEU A 368 5.61 21.17 13.11
C LEU A 368 5.49 20.32 11.84
N LEU A 369 6.01 20.82 10.72
CA LEU A 369 6.01 20.10 9.46
C LEU A 369 6.82 18.80 9.56
N TRP A 370 8.05 18.87 10.13
CA TRP A 370 8.89 17.72 10.32
C TRP A 370 8.25 16.66 11.21
N ASP A 371 7.69 17.05 12.36
CA ASP A 371 7.07 16.14 13.31
C ASP A 371 5.80 15.51 12.75
N THR A 372 4.96 16.28 12.05
CA THR A 372 3.75 15.76 11.39
C THR A 372 4.09 14.73 10.32
N LEU A 373 5.08 15.00 9.46
CA LEU A 373 5.48 14.07 8.41
C LEU A 373 6.18 12.84 8.96
N ARG A 374 7.00 12.98 10.02
CA ARG A 374 7.60 11.87 10.75
C ARG A 374 6.56 10.94 11.35
N GLU A 375 5.53 11.50 12.01
CA GLU A 375 4.44 10.71 12.58
C GLU A 375 3.64 9.95 11.50
N SER A 376 3.33 10.62 10.40
CA SER A 376 2.61 10.02 9.29
C SER A 376 3.42 8.91 8.59
N ALA A 377 4.74 9.05 8.56
CA ALA A 377 5.64 8.08 7.93
C ALA A 377 5.88 6.81 8.76
N ARG A 378 5.50 6.78 10.05
CA ARG A 378 5.65 5.61 10.94
C ARG A 378 4.86 4.38 10.48
N GLY A 379 3.82 4.57 9.67
CA GLY A 379 2.84 3.55 9.31
C GLY A 379 3.43 2.18 8.94
N GLY A 380 3.08 1.15 9.71
CA GLY A 380 3.49 -0.23 9.51
C GLY A 380 4.81 -0.63 10.19
N LEU A 381 5.71 0.29 10.55
CA LEU A 381 6.98 -0.05 11.21
C LEU A 381 6.77 -0.41 12.69
N ASP A 382 5.84 0.24 13.38
CA ASP A 382 5.50 -0.05 14.79
C ASP A 382 4.97 -1.47 15.01
N THR A 383 4.48 -2.15 13.96
CA THR A 383 4.04 -3.55 14.02
C THR A 383 5.18 -4.54 13.81
N LEU A 384 6.31 -4.09 13.24
CA LEU A 384 7.45 -4.93 12.85
C LEU A 384 8.66 -4.77 13.77
N ALA A 385 8.74 -3.65 14.51
CA ALA A 385 9.89 -3.29 15.32
C ALA A 385 9.48 -2.48 16.54
N GLN A 386 10.30 -2.52 17.59
CA GLN A 386 10.06 -1.77 18.83
C GLN A 386 10.62 -0.37 18.71
N ARG A 387 9.78 0.66 18.73
CA ARG A 387 10.24 2.05 18.78
C ARG A 387 10.82 2.37 20.15
N ILE A 388 12.03 2.96 20.18
CA ILE A 388 12.65 3.49 21.38
C ILE A 388 12.30 4.97 21.49
N VAL A 389 11.58 5.33 22.56
CA VAL A 389 11.31 6.72 22.90
C VAL A 389 12.35 7.13 23.95
N SER A 390 13.29 7.98 23.57
CA SER A 390 14.35 8.45 24.44
C SER A 390 14.51 9.97 24.34
N ASN A 391 14.90 10.59 25.46
CA ASN A 391 15.28 11.99 25.50
C ASN A 391 16.81 12.14 25.62
N ALA A 392 17.57 11.07 25.35
CA ALA A 392 19.00 11.08 25.43
C ALA A 392 19.61 11.96 24.33
N ASP A 393 20.63 12.72 24.72
CA ASP A 393 21.42 13.53 23.79
C ASP A 393 22.91 13.23 23.91
N PHE A 394 23.73 13.90 23.09
CA PHE A 394 25.20 13.74 23.15
C PHE A 394 25.82 14.20 24.48
N SER A 395 25.13 15.04 25.25
CA SER A 395 25.59 15.47 26.56
C SER A 395 25.51 14.37 27.62
N ASP A 396 24.64 13.38 27.41
CA ASP A 396 24.49 12.23 28.32
C ASP A 396 25.62 11.20 28.17
N LEU A 397 26.38 11.27 27.08
CA LEU A 397 27.43 10.33 26.76
C LEU A 397 28.75 10.74 27.47
N VAL A 398 29.32 9.81 28.26
CA VAL A 398 30.66 9.95 28.84
C VAL A 398 31.59 9.05 28.07
N LEU A 399 32.20 9.60 27.03
CA LEU A 399 33.06 8.87 26.08
C LEU A 399 34.35 9.64 25.79
N PRO A 400 35.42 8.95 25.38
CA PRO A 400 36.62 9.63 24.90
C PRO A 400 36.30 10.56 23.73
N PRO A 401 37.01 11.71 23.59
CA PRO A 401 36.75 12.69 22.55
C PRO A 401 36.78 12.11 21.12
N SER A 402 37.65 11.13 20.86
CA SER A 402 37.76 10.46 19.56
C SER A 402 36.53 9.65 19.22
N VAL A 403 35.91 8.97 20.18
CA VAL A 403 34.67 8.19 20.00
C VAL A 403 33.49 9.14 19.80
N ALA A 404 33.40 10.19 20.63
CA ALA A 404 32.38 11.22 20.49
C ALA A 404 32.45 11.93 19.13
N ALA A 405 33.65 12.17 18.59
CA ALA A 405 33.81 12.75 17.25
C ALA A 405 33.29 11.81 16.15
N GLN A 406 33.57 10.50 16.23
CA GLN A 406 33.05 9.51 15.26
C GLN A 406 31.52 9.44 15.29
N LEU A 407 30.91 9.48 16.48
CA LEU A 407 29.43 9.48 16.58
C LEU A 407 28.80 10.75 15.98
N ARG A 408 29.44 11.93 16.21
CA ARG A 408 28.99 13.17 15.57
C ARG A 408 29.17 13.15 14.05
N GLU A 409 30.24 12.52 13.58
CA GLU A 409 30.41 12.31 12.12
C GLU A 409 29.32 11.47 11.52
N ILE A 410 28.87 10.38 12.17
CA ILE A 410 27.73 9.57 11.74
C ILE A 410 26.45 10.44 11.68
N ALA A 411 26.18 11.21 12.72
CA ALA A 411 25.02 12.12 12.75
C ALA A 411 25.10 13.20 11.65
N ALA A 412 26.28 13.76 11.39
CA ALA A 412 26.49 14.73 10.33
C ALA A 412 26.30 14.12 8.94
N GLN A 413 26.80 12.91 8.69
CA GLN A 413 26.56 12.22 7.41
C GLN A 413 25.09 11.89 7.20
N LEU A 414 24.36 11.53 8.23
CA LEU A 414 22.91 11.30 8.15
C LEU A 414 22.17 12.59 7.79
N ARG A 415 22.55 13.72 8.39
CA ARG A 415 21.96 15.05 8.16
C ARG A 415 22.24 15.60 6.75
N HIS A 416 23.48 15.46 6.28
CA HIS A 416 23.94 16.04 5.02
C HIS A 416 23.96 15.07 3.84
N ARG A 417 23.32 13.90 4.00
CA ARG A 417 23.33 12.83 3.01
C ARG A 417 22.87 13.30 1.62
N ARG A 418 21.78 14.07 1.58
CA ARG A 418 21.25 14.57 0.33
C ARG A 418 22.18 15.56 -0.36
N THR A 419 22.65 16.56 0.37
CA THR A 419 23.55 17.55 -0.20
C THR A 419 24.72 16.88 -0.92
N VAL A 420 25.26 15.82 -0.32
CA VAL A 420 26.41 15.10 -0.91
C VAL A 420 25.97 14.16 -2.04
N TYR A 421 24.92 13.35 -1.84
CA TYR A 421 24.57 12.32 -2.82
C TYR A 421 23.73 12.85 -3.99
N ASP A 422 22.79 13.74 -3.74
CA ASP A 422 21.85 14.22 -4.75
C ASP A 422 22.30 15.56 -5.34
N GLU A 423 22.59 16.60 -4.52
CA GLU A 423 22.94 17.93 -5.02
C GLU A 423 24.36 17.97 -5.59
N TRP A 424 25.34 17.34 -4.93
CA TRP A 424 26.71 17.25 -5.43
C TRP A 424 26.93 16.09 -6.40
N GLY A 425 25.91 15.22 -6.58
CA GLY A 425 25.88 14.15 -7.58
C GLY A 425 26.72 12.91 -7.27
N PHE A 426 27.25 12.74 -6.04
CA PHE A 426 28.01 11.53 -5.69
C PHE A 426 27.16 10.25 -5.77
N GLY A 427 25.84 10.35 -5.56
CA GLY A 427 24.93 9.22 -5.68
C GLY A 427 24.76 8.69 -7.10
N ALA A 428 24.85 9.56 -8.10
CA ALA A 428 24.73 9.17 -9.50
C ALA A 428 25.93 8.37 -10.03
N GLN A 429 27.13 8.60 -9.45
CA GLN A 429 28.36 7.90 -9.85
C GLN A 429 28.45 6.50 -9.24
N HIS A 430 27.85 6.27 -8.08
CA HIS A 430 27.98 5.03 -7.33
C HIS A 430 26.59 4.53 -6.89
N GLY A 431 25.90 3.78 -7.71
CA GLY A 431 24.56 3.27 -7.46
C GLY A 431 24.42 2.26 -6.30
N ARG A 432 25.52 1.93 -5.59
CA ARG A 432 25.57 1.01 -4.45
C ARG A 432 26.32 1.64 -3.29
N GLY A 433 25.96 1.26 -2.05
CA GLY A 433 26.68 1.70 -0.82
C GLY A 433 26.33 3.12 -0.36
N LEU A 434 25.14 3.62 -0.69
CA LEU A 434 24.65 4.92 -0.24
C LEU A 434 24.13 4.88 1.21
N GLY A 435 23.98 3.69 1.79
CA GLY A 435 23.56 3.48 3.17
C GLY A 435 24.67 3.78 4.18
N ILE A 436 24.27 4.13 5.39
CA ILE A 436 25.18 4.30 6.52
C ILE A 436 25.03 3.09 7.44
N ALA A 437 25.97 2.15 7.35
CA ALA A 437 26.06 1.03 8.26
C ALA A 437 27.12 1.32 9.32
N ALA A 438 26.75 1.24 10.60
CA ALA A 438 27.63 1.45 11.74
C ALA A 438 27.66 0.22 12.65
N LEU A 439 28.84 -0.17 13.08
CA LEU A 439 29.04 -1.25 14.05
C LEU A 439 29.56 -0.67 15.35
N PHE A 440 28.81 -0.86 16.43
CA PHE A 440 29.21 -0.45 17.79
C PHE A 440 29.72 -1.67 18.57
N THR A 441 31.01 -1.66 18.92
CA THR A 441 31.64 -2.78 19.61
C THR A 441 32.07 -2.37 21.00
N GLY A 442 31.94 -3.24 21.99
CA GLY A 442 32.37 -2.99 23.37
C GLY A 442 31.60 -3.82 24.38
N GLU A 443 32.06 -3.87 25.63
CA GLU A 443 31.40 -4.63 26.69
C GLU A 443 29.96 -4.15 26.95
N SER A 444 29.14 -5.02 27.54
CA SER A 444 27.78 -4.65 27.93
C SER A 444 27.78 -3.47 28.90
N GLY A 445 26.83 -2.54 28.73
CA GLY A 445 26.73 -1.36 29.61
C GLY A 445 27.70 -0.22 29.32
N THR A 446 28.48 -0.25 28.22
CA THR A 446 29.39 0.84 27.83
C THR A 446 28.72 2.00 27.09
N GLY A 447 27.40 1.96 26.85
CA GLY A 447 26.63 3.06 26.27
C GLY A 447 26.35 2.95 24.79
N LYS A 448 26.46 1.76 24.18
CA LYS A 448 26.18 1.53 22.73
C LYS A 448 24.78 1.93 22.34
N THR A 449 23.76 1.46 23.06
CA THR A 449 22.36 1.78 22.81
C THR A 449 22.06 3.27 23.06
N LEU A 450 22.61 3.84 24.15
CA LEU A 450 22.48 5.27 24.45
C LEU A 450 23.08 6.15 23.35
N ALA A 451 24.20 5.72 22.74
CA ALA A 451 24.77 6.43 21.59
C ALA A 451 23.88 6.38 20.34
N ALA A 452 23.20 5.25 20.09
CA ALA A 452 22.24 5.16 19.01
C ALA A 452 21.03 6.10 19.24
N GLU A 453 20.57 6.19 20.49
CA GLU A 453 19.51 7.12 20.90
C GLU A 453 19.94 8.58 20.69
N ALA A 454 21.15 8.96 21.12
CA ALA A 454 21.67 10.31 20.93
C ALA A 454 21.83 10.70 19.45
N ILE A 455 22.26 9.77 18.58
CA ILE A 455 22.36 10.02 17.14
C ILE A 455 20.96 10.23 16.54
N ALA A 456 20.00 9.40 16.91
CA ALA A 456 18.63 9.52 16.40
C ALA A 456 17.98 10.83 16.85
N ALA A 457 18.18 11.24 18.11
CA ALA A 457 17.71 12.52 18.65
C ALA A 457 18.33 13.72 17.94
N GLU A 458 19.64 13.72 17.71
CA GLU A 458 20.38 14.77 17.00
C GLU A 458 19.88 14.92 15.54
N ALA A 459 19.53 13.79 14.89
CA ALA A 459 18.98 13.76 13.55
C ALA A 459 17.46 14.03 13.52
N ARG A 460 16.79 14.11 14.66
CA ARG A 460 15.32 14.22 14.82
C ARG A 460 14.56 13.09 14.11
N LEU A 461 15.10 11.86 14.20
CA LEU A 461 14.52 10.65 13.60
C LEU A 461 14.09 9.66 14.68
N ASP A 462 13.12 8.81 14.32
CA ASP A 462 12.71 7.72 15.20
C ASP A 462 13.77 6.60 15.20
N LEU A 463 14.01 6.01 16.38
CA LEU A 463 14.89 4.86 16.55
C LEU A 463 14.06 3.61 16.78
N TYR A 464 14.31 2.58 15.97
CA TYR A 464 13.64 1.28 16.09
C TYR A 464 14.63 0.18 16.43
N ARG A 465 14.37 -0.52 17.52
CA ARG A 465 15.09 -1.73 17.91
C ARG A 465 14.48 -2.93 17.21
N ILE A 466 15.33 -3.67 16.52
CA ILE A 466 14.98 -4.90 15.82
C ILE A 466 15.43 -6.07 16.67
N ASP A 467 14.48 -6.87 17.10
CA ASP A 467 14.75 -8.16 17.70
C ASP A 467 14.92 -9.21 16.60
N LEU A 468 16.17 -9.59 16.37
CA LEU A 468 16.50 -10.57 15.35
C LEU A 468 15.87 -11.95 15.60
N ALA A 469 15.65 -12.31 16.87
CA ALA A 469 15.01 -13.56 17.22
C ALA A 469 13.51 -13.59 16.83
N SER A 470 12.86 -12.44 16.83
CA SER A 470 11.46 -12.31 16.43
C SER A 470 11.28 -12.26 14.92
N VAL A 471 12.29 -11.83 14.18
CA VAL A 471 12.24 -11.71 12.71
C VAL A 471 12.57 -13.04 12.01
N VAL A 472 13.40 -13.89 12.65
CA VAL A 472 13.77 -15.21 12.14
C VAL A 472 12.58 -16.17 12.33
N SER A 473 11.97 -16.60 11.24
CA SER A 473 10.87 -17.57 11.25
C SER A 473 11.38 -19.01 11.14
N LYS A 474 10.62 -19.96 11.69
CA LYS A 474 10.87 -21.39 11.49
C LYS A 474 10.57 -21.88 10.05
N TYR A 475 9.95 -21.04 9.23
CA TYR A 475 9.53 -21.36 7.87
C TYR A 475 10.44 -20.70 6.83
N ILE A 476 10.89 -21.50 5.86
CA ILE A 476 11.80 -21.07 4.78
C ILE A 476 11.15 -19.94 3.93
N GLY A 477 11.88 -18.84 3.76
CA GLY A 477 11.45 -17.68 2.94
C GLY A 477 10.54 -16.67 3.65
N GLU A 478 10.05 -16.93 4.87
CA GLU A 478 9.30 -15.93 5.65
C GLU A 478 10.21 -14.88 6.26
N THR A 479 11.38 -15.28 6.73
CA THR A 479 12.40 -14.35 7.27
C THR A 479 12.78 -13.29 6.25
N GLU A 480 13.03 -13.69 4.99
CA GLU A 480 13.38 -12.76 3.91
C GLU A 480 12.24 -11.78 3.61
N LYS A 481 10.99 -12.25 3.59
CA LYS A 481 9.80 -11.40 3.40
C LYS A 481 9.61 -10.41 4.55
N ASN A 482 9.78 -10.86 5.80
CA ASN A 482 9.65 -10.01 6.98
C ASN A 482 10.74 -8.93 7.02
N LEU A 483 11.98 -9.30 6.70
CA LEU A 483 13.09 -8.35 6.57
C LEU A 483 12.83 -7.36 5.43
N ALA A 484 12.33 -7.80 4.28
CA ALA A 484 11.99 -6.90 3.18
C ALA A 484 10.95 -5.86 3.62
N LYS A 485 9.85 -6.29 4.24
CA LYS A 485 8.79 -5.41 4.76
C LYS A 485 9.34 -4.39 5.77
N LEU A 486 10.18 -4.86 6.68
CA LEU A 486 10.80 -4.02 7.70
C LEU A 486 11.68 -2.94 7.07
N PHE A 487 12.59 -3.29 6.16
CA PHE A 487 13.46 -2.33 5.50
C PHE A 487 12.67 -1.36 4.61
N ASP A 488 11.66 -1.84 3.89
CA ASP A 488 10.81 -1.00 3.05
C ASP A 488 9.97 0.00 3.89
N ALA A 489 9.48 -0.41 5.05
CA ALA A 489 8.79 0.47 5.99
C ALA A 489 9.77 1.49 6.62
N ALA A 490 10.98 1.04 6.98
CA ALA A 490 12.02 1.91 7.52
C ALA A 490 12.52 2.94 6.49
N GLU A 491 12.62 2.58 5.21
CA GLU A 491 12.98 3.54 4.16
C GLU A 491 11.92 4.63 3.98
N ARG A 492 10.64 4.29 4.13
CA ARG A 492 9.55 5.27 4.07
C ARG A 492 9.57 6.25 5.23
N SER A 493 9.83 5.73 6.44
CA SER A 493 9.87 6.54 7.66
C SER A 493 11.20 7.27 7.88
N GLY A 494 12.24 6.95 7.11
CA GLY A 494 13.59 7.47 7.31
C GLY A 494 14.20 7.12 8.68
N ALA A 495 13.71 6.07 9.34
CA ALA A 495 14.06 5.70 10.70
C ALA A 495 15.52 5.27 10.85
N VAL A 496 16.02 5.31 12.09
CA VAL A 496 17.29 4.68 12.47
C VAL A 496 16.99 3.26 12.96
N LEU A 497 17.63 2.26 12.36
CA LEU A 497 17.49 0.86 12.76
C LEU A 497 18.61 0.43 13.69
N LEU A 498 18.25 -0.16 14.83
CA LEU A 498 19.19 -0.71 15.82
C LEU A 498 19.03 -2.23 15.89
N PHE A 499 20.02 -2.95 15.42
CA PHE A 499 20.13 -4.39 15.57
C PHE A 499 21.00 -4.68 16.81
N ASP A 500 20.33 -4.95 17.93
CA ASP A 500 20.99 -5.18 19.21
C ASP A 500 21.44 -6.63 19.33
N GLU A 501 22.57 -6.88 19.99
CA GLU A 501 23.14 -8.21 20.15
C GLU A 501 23.34 -8.99 18.84
N ALA A 502 23.89 -8.32 17.83
CA ALA A 502 24.12 -8.93 16.52
C ALA A 502 25.11 -10.11 16.56
N ASP A 503 25.68 -10.44 17.71
CA ASP A 503 26.52 -11.61 17.97
C ASP A 503 25.80 -12.91 17.57
N ALA A 504 24.50 -12.97 17.77
CA ALA A 504 23.65 -14.12 17.40
C ALA A 504 23.67 -14.42 15.90
N LEU A 505 23.88 -13.40 15.05
CA LEU A 505 23.96 -13.55 13.59
C LEU A 505 25.34 -14.00 13.11
N PHE A 506 26.39 -13.74 13.89
CA PHE A 506 27.78 -13.86 13.46
C PHE A 506 28.56 -14.95 14.18
N GLY A 507 27.89 -15.79 14.98
CA GLY A 507 28.49 -16.97 15.58
C GLY A 507 29.31 -17.73 14.54
N LYS A 508 30.48 -18.26 14.94
CA LYS A 508 31.42 -18.94 14.05
C LYS A 508 30.65 -19.73 13.01
N ARG A 509 30.92 -19.46 11.73
CA ARG A 509 30.50 -20.33 10.63
C ARG A 509 30.91 -21.75 11.02
N SER A 510 30.00 -22.49 11.65
CA SER A 510 30.21 -23.91 11.92
C SER A 510 30.39 -24.53 10.55
N GLU A 511 31.42 -25.39 10.42
CA GLU A 511 31.53 -26.26 9.24
C GLU A 511 30.17 -26.89 9.02
N VAL A 512 29.62 -26.65 7.83
CA VAL A 512 28.27 -27.04 7.42
C VAL A 512 28.09 -28.54 7.70
N LYS A 513 27.46 -28.88 8.83
CA LYS A 513 27.16 -30.27 9.20
C LYS A 513 25.70 -30.63 8.94
N ASP A 514 24.79 -29.62 8.85
CA ASP A 514 23.38 -29.84 8.65
C ASP A 514 22.72 -28.80 7.70
N SER A 515 21.57 -29.18 7.12
CA SER A 515 20.78 -28.30 6.26
C SER A 515 20.34 -27.00 6.96
N HIS A 516 20.13 -27.01 8.27
CA HIS A 516 19.83 -25.83 9.09
C HIS A 516 20.93 -24.75 9.05
N ASP A 517 22.18 -25.14 9.05
CA ASP A 517 23.34 -24.21 9.01
C ASP A 517 23.44 -23.48 7.66
N ARG A 518 22.99 -24.11 6.57
CA ARG A 518 22.95 -23.47 5.24
C ARG A 518 21.92 -22.35 5.19
N TYR A 519 20.74 -22.55 5.75
CA TYR A 519 19.67 -21.56 5.72
C TYR A 519 20.00 -20.35 6.60
N ALA A 520 20.54 -20.55 7.80
CA ALA A 520 21.00 -19.47 8.65
C ALA A 520 22.05 -18.57 7.95
N ASN A 521 22.97 -19.16 7.18
CA ASN A 521 23.94 -18.39 6.40
C ASN A 521 23.32 -17.57 5.25
N ILE A 522 22.24 -18.06 4.63
CA ILE A 522 21.51 -17.34 3.57
C ILE A 522 20.75 -16.15 4.17
N GLU A 523 20.09 -16.32 5.29
CA GLU A 523 19.35 -15.26 5.99
C GLU A 523 20.28 -14.12 6.44
N VAL A 524 21.43 -14.47 7.01
CA VAL A 524 22.47 -13.49 7.36
C VAL A 524 22.99 -12.75 6.13
N ALA A 525 23.24 -13.46 5.03
CA ALA A 525 23.71 -12.83 3.79
C ALA A 525 22.65 -11.87 3.21
N TYR A 526 21.36 -12.23 3.28
CA TYR A 526 20.25 -11.38 2.86
C TYR A 526 20.13 -10.12 3.75
N LEU A 527 20.18 -10.28 5.07
CA LEU A 527 20.17 -9.15 6.01
C LEU A 527 21.30 -8.17 5.70
N LEU A 528 22.52 -8.68 5.50
CA LEU A 528 23.68 -7.84 5.16
C LEU A 528 23.48 -7.09 3.86
N GLN A 529 22.95 -7.75 2.84
CA GLN A 529 22.62 -7.12 1.57
C GLN A 529 21.57 -6.00 1.76
N ARG A 530 20.54 -6.22 2.58
CA ARG A 530 19.53 -5.19 2.88
C ARG A 530 20.12 -4.01 3.64
N ILE A 531 20.99 -4.25 4.61
CA ILE A 531 21.72 -3.20 5.34
C ILE A 531 22.57 -2.34 4.40
N GLU A 532 23.28 -2.95 3.44
CA GLU A 532 24.08 -2.22 2.44
C GLU A 532 23.23 -1.34 1.52
N CYS A 533 22.02 -1.81 1.20
CA CYS A 533 21.10 -1.10 0.30
C CYS A 533 20.24 -0.07 1.05
N TYR A 534 20.11 -0.20 2.38
CA TYR A 534 19.28 0.67 3.20
C TYR A 534 19.79 2.12 3.18
N ARG A 535 18.97 3.04 2.69
CA ARG A 535 19.36 4.45 2.55
C ARG A 535 19.37 5.23 3.86
N GLY A 536 18.89 4.69 4.97
CA GLY A 536 18.95 5.27 6.31
C GLY A 536 20.23 4.88 7.06
N LEU A 537 20.19 4.98 8.40
CA LEU A 537 21.24 4.53 9.31
C LEU A 537 20.86 3.19 9.94
N ALA A 538 21.68 2.17 9.71
CA ALA A 538 21.58 0.88 10.38
C ALA A 538 22.76 0.73 11.36
N ILE A 539 22.44 0.55 12.64
CA ILE A 539 23.41 0.36 13.72
C ILE A 539 23.35 -1.09 14.20
N LEU A 540 24.48 -1.77 14.18
CA LEU A 540 24.62 -3.09 14.77
C LEU A 540 25.42 -2.97 16.06
N THR A 541 25.00 -3.62 17.13
CA THR A 541 25.77 -3.69 18.37
C THR A 541 26.31 -5.09 18.59
N THR A 542 27.53 -5.19 19.12
CA THR A 542 28.15 -6.48 19.46
C THR A 542 29.00 -6.35 20.72
N ASN A 543 29.06 -7.40 21.50
CA ASN A 543 29.96 -7.53 22.62
C ASN A 543 31.30 -8.21 22.22
N LEU A 544 31.31 -8.92 21.06
CA LEU A 544 32.40 -9.77 20.61
C LEU A 544 32.95 -9.32 19.24
N LYS A 545 33.87 -8.37 19.21
CA LYS A 545 34.53 -7.93 17.96
C LYS A 545 35.25 -9.07 17.22
N SER A 546 35.79 -10.05 17.95
CA SER A 546 36.53 -11.20 17.40
C SER A 546 35.68 -12.24 16.67
N ALA A 547 34.35 -12.19 16.83
CA ALA A 547 33.42 -13.10 16.16
C ALA A 547 33.06 -12.68 14.73
N LEU A 548 33.43 -11.46 14.33
CA LEU A 548 33.03 -10.87 13.05
C LEU A 548 33.99 -11.23 11.92
N ASP A 549 33.42 -11.72 10.79
CA ASP A 549 34.21 -12.01 9.58
C ASP A 549 34.76 -10.72 8.95
N ARG A 550 36.02 -10.80 8.46
CA ARG A 550 36.66 -9.68 7.74
C ARG A 550 35.87 -9.23 6.48
N ALA A 551 35.17 -10.13 5.83
CA ALA A 551 34.32 -9.81 4.67
C ALA A 551 33.13 -8.94 5.07
N PHE A 552 32.60 -9.13 6.29
CA PHE A 552 31.55 -8.30 6.85
C PHE A 552 32.06 -6.89 7.20
N LEU A 553 33.21 -6.79 7.88
CA LEU A 553 33.77 -5.48 8.25
C LEU A 553 34.05 -4.56 7.06
N ARG A 554 34.33 -5.11 5.87
CA ARG A 554 34.52 -4.32 4.64
C ARG A 554 33.25 -3.64 4.12
N ARG A 555 32.08 -4.10 4.59
CA ARG A 555 30.77 -3.58 4.21
C ARG A 555 30.23 -2.55 5.18
N ILE A 556 30.82 -2.46 6.37
CA ILE A 556 30.46 -1.51 7.42
C ILE A 556 31.27 -0.23 7.23
N ARG A 557 30.57 0.89 7.13
CA ARG A 557 31.19 2.20 6.91
C ARG A 557 31.86 2.75 8.15
N PHE A 558 31.25 2.53 9.34
CA PHE A 558 31.76 2.99 10.61
C PHE A 558 31.94 1.84 11.60
N VAL A 559 33.11 1.71 12.20
CA VAL A 559 33.35 0.78 13.30
C VAL A 559 33.74 1.59 14.51
N VAL A 560 32.82 1.75 15.45
CA VAL A 560 33.01 2.53 16.68
C VAL A 560 33.26 1.59 17.84
N GLN A 561 34.41 1.73 18.47
CA GLN A 561 34.77 0.94 19.64
C GLN A 561 34.46 1.72 20.92
N PHE A 562 33.58 1.20 21.74
CA PHE A 562 33.25 1.73 23.06
C PHE A 562 34.22 1.12 24.09
N PRO A 563 35.18 1.89 24.57
CA PRO A 563 36.13 1.38 25.55
C PRO A 563 35.46 1.22 26.92
N PHE A 564 36.00 0.34 27.74
CA PHE A 564 35.61 0.29 29.13
C PHE A 564 36.03 1.61 29.81
N PRO A 565 35.15 2.25 30.63
CA PRO A 565 35.41 3.57 31.17
C PRO A 565 36.65 3.57 32.08
N ASP A 566 37.54 4.54 31.89
CA ASP A 566 38.68 4.79 32.78
C ASP A 566 38.23 5.43 34.10
N ALA A 567 39.15 5.63 35.05
CA ALA A 567 38.83 6.17 36.36
C ALA A 567 38.20 7.57 36.29
N ALA A 568 38.67 8.43 35.38
CA ALA A 568 38.12 9.78 35.19
C ALA A 568 36.70 9.75 34.65
N SER A 569 36.46 8.92 33.63
CA SER A 569 35.13 8.69 33.06
C SER A 569 34.18 8.10 34.11
N ARG A 570 34.63 7.19 34.96
CA ARG A 570 33.78 6.62 36.02
C ARG A 570 33.37 7.65 37.07
N VAL A 571 34.26 8.61 37.43
CA VAL A 571 33.86 9.73 38.32
C VAL A 571 32.69 10.50 37.72
N GLU A 572 32.76 10.81 36.42
CA GLU A 572 31.72 11.55 35.74
C GLU A 572 30.43 10.72 35.61
N LEU A 573 30.54 9.42 35.30
CA LEU A 573 29.40 8.49 35.25
C LEU A 573 28.70 8.39 36.61
N TRP A 574 29.48 8.32 37.73
CA TRP A 574 28.88 8.30 39.07
C TRP A 574 28.14 9.61 39.40
N ARG A 575 28.69 10.77 39.03
CA ARG A 575 28.02 12.06 39.26
C ARG A 575 26.72 12.17 38.50
N ARG A 576 26.70 11.70 37.25
CA ARG A 576 25.49 11.74 36.37
C ARG A 576 24.47 10.65 36.68
N ALA A 577 24.89 9.60 37.40
CA ALA A 577 23.98 8.52 37.77
C ALA A 577 22.92 8.96 38.79
N PHE A 578 23.14 10.06 39.49
CA PHE A 578 22.21 10.64 40.46
C PHE A 578 21.58 11.92 39.89
N PRO A 579 20.25 11.99 39.77
CA PRO A 579 19.57 13.19 39.31
C PRO A 579 19.76 14.36 40.33
N PRO A 580 19.69 15.63 39.88
CA PRO A 580 19.90 16.79 40.76
C PRO A 580 18.96 16.87 41.97
N GLN A 581 17.78 16.25 41.85
CA GLN A 581 16.74 16.21 42.89
C GLN A 581 17.01 15.11 43.95
N ALA A 582 17.97 14.21 43.70
CA ALA A 582 18.25 13.12 44.64
C ALA A 582 18.89 13.64 45.93
N PRO A 583 18.39 13.23 47.11
CA PRO A 583 18.97 13.64 48.39
C PRO A 583 20.31 12.94 48.61
N LEU A 584 21.40 13.54 48.15
CA LEU A 584 22.73 12.99 48.27
C LEU A 584 23.42 13.44 49.57
N GLY A 585 23.97 12.46 50.28
CA GLY A 585 24.93 12.71 51.35
C GLY A 585 26.35 12.90 50.82
N ALA A 586 27.33 12.89 51.68
CA ALA A 586 28.75 12.98 51.31
C ALA A 586 29.19 11.66 50.63
N LEU A 587 29.43 11.71 49.30
CA LEU A 587 29.94 10.56 48.53
C LEU A 587 31.40 10.75 48.18
N ASP A 588 32.22 9.72 48.40
CA ASP A 588 33.60 9.69 47.94
C ASP A 588 33.67 9.20 46.48
N TRP A 589 33.65 10.15 45.56
CA TRP A 589 33.67 9.89 44.10
C TRP A 589 34.99 9.20 43.66
N ALA A 590 36.09 9.49 44.34
CA ALA A 590 37.38 8.90 44.02
C ALA A 590 37.43 7.41 44.42
N ALA A 591 36.86 7.07 45.59
CA ALA A 591 36.71 5.69 46.02
C ALA A 591 35.75 4.92 45.11
N LEU A 592 34.61 5.50 44.74
CA LEU A 592 33.66 4.88 43.81
C LEU A 592 34.25 4.66 42.41
N ALA A 593 35.08 5.56 41.92
CA ALA A 593 35.74 5.44 40.63
C ALA A 593 36.80 4.31 40.57
N LYS A 594 37.30 3.82 41.70
CA LYS A 594 38.19 2.64 41.73
C LYS A 594 37.43 1.36 41.36
N LEU A 595 36.11 1.30 41.59
CA LEU A 595 35.30 0.16 41.20
C LEU A 595 35.25 0.05 39.67
N GLN A 596 35.75 -1.06 39.13
CA GLN A 596 35.77 -1.33 37.69
C GLN A 596 34.39 -1.77 37.19
N LEU A 597 33.56 -0.79 36.89
CA LEU A 597 32.18 -0.94 36.50
C LEU A 597 31.89 -0.21 35.17
N ALA A 598 31.07 -0.80 34.33
CA ALA A 598 30.53 -0.14 33.17
C ALA A 598 29.42 0.86 33.55
N GLY A 599 29.08 1.80 32.66
CA GLY A 599 28.06 2.83 32.94
C GLY A 599 26.70 2.28 33.30
N GLY A 600 26.25 1.20 32.65
CA GLY A 600 25.00 0.51 32.97
C GLY A 600 24.96 -0.05 34.42
N ASN A 601 26.08 -0.65 34.87
CA ASN A 601 26.19 -1.14 36.26
C ASN A 601 26.16 0.02 37.25
N ILE A 602 26.90 1.11 36.97
CA ILE A 602 26.93 2.32 37.81
C ILE A 602 25.50 2.87 37.99
N ARG A 603 24.76 3.00 36.92
CA ARG A 603 23.36 3.47 36.96
C ARG A 603 22.47 2.54 37.80
N GLY A 604 22.58 1.23 37.60
CA GLY A 604 21.84 0.23 38.38
C GLY A 604 22.16 0.30 39.87
N ILE A 605 23.45 0.45 40.22
CA ILE A 605 23.89 0.61 41.62
C ILE A 605 23.34 1.90 42.24
N ALA A 606 23.38 3.02 41.51
CA ALA A 606 22.86 4.30 41.98
C ALA A 606 21.34 4.22 42.29
N VAL A 607 20.55 3.60 41.40
CA VAL A 607 19.11 3.38 41.62
C VAL A 607 18.89 2.48 42.84
N ASN A 608 19.60 1.38 42.96
CA ASN A 608 19.48 0.48 44.10
C ASN A 608 19.88 1.15 45.43
N ALA A 609 20.89 2.01 45.42
CA ALA A 609 21.29 2.81 46.59
C ALA A 609 20.20 3.82 46.96
N ALA A 610 19.55 4.44 45.97
CA ALA A 610 18.45 5.35 46.21
C ALA A 610 17.25 4.63 46.87
N PHE A 611 16.89 3.42 46.40
CA PHE A 611 15.85 2.62 47.05
C PHE A 611 16.20 2.25 48.50
N ARG A 612 17.47 1.91 48.77
CA ARG A 612 17.90 1.64 50.17
C ARG A 612 17.79 2.88 51.06
N ALA A 613 18.19 4.03 50.59
CA ALA A 613 18.08 5.30 51.30
C ALA A 613 16.59 5.68 51.54
N ALA A 614 15.74 5.53 50.52
CA ALA A 614 14.32 5.80 50.61
C ALA A 614 13.61 4.88 51.65
N ALA A 615 13.97 3.59 51.67
CA ALA A 615 13.44 2.65 52.67
C ALA A 615 13.81 3.02 54.11
N ARG A 616 14.91 3.73 54.29
CA ARG A 616 15.40 4.23 55.59
C ARG A 616 14.83 5.63 55.93
N GLY A 617 14.21 6.30 54.93
CA GLY A 617 13.75 7.68 55.07
C GLY A 617 14.84 8.71 55.17
N GLY A 618 16.04 8.47 54.58
CA GLY A 618 17.20 9.30 54.67
C GLY A 618 17.86 9.68 53.34
N THR A 619 18.98 10.37 53.41
CA THR A 619 19.81 10.71 52.27
C THR A 619 20.58 9.49 51.76
N ILE A 620 20.94 9.50 50.47
CA ILE A 620 21.76 8.44 49.85
C ILE A 620 23.18 8.59 50.36
N GLU A 621 23.61 7.65 51.20
CA GLU A 621 24.94 7.67 51.80
C GLU A 621 25.92 6.77 51.03
N HIS A 622 27.22 7.02 51.23
CA HIS A 622 28.28 6.21 50.64
C HIS A 622 28.14 4.72 50.99
N ALA A 623 27.64 4.39 52.19
CA ALA A 623 27.38 3.04 52.64
C ALA A 623 26.28 2.34 51.78
N ASP A 624 25.23 3.05 51.37
CA ASP A 624 24.16 2.52 50.53
C ASP A 624 24.67 2.16 49.14
N VAL A 625 25.52 3.05 48.57
CA VAL A 625 26.16 2.83 47.27
C VAL A 625 27.11 1.62 47.33
N MET A 626 27.95 1.52 48.38
CA MET A 626 28.86 0.40 48.53
C MET A 626 28.15 -0.94 48.78
N ALA A 627 27.04 -0.94 49.53
CA ALA A 627 26.22 -2.13 49.74
C ALA A 627 25.57 -2.58 48.44
N SER A 628 25.06 -1.65 47.61
CA SER A 628 24.49 -1.92 46.32
C SER A 628 25.55 -2.38 45.31
N ALA A 629 26.75 -1.81 45.35
CA ALA A 629 27.89 -2.25 44.56
C ALA A 629 28.29 -3.70 44.87
N ARG A 630 28.36 -4.08 46.16
CA ARG A 630 28.66 -5.47 46.56
C ARG A 630 27.64 -6.45 45.94
N ALA A 631 26.37 -6.11 46.00
CA ALA A 631 25.32 -6.94 45.40
C ALA A 631 25.48 -7.08 43.89
N GLU A 632 25.82 -5.99 43.18
CA GLU A 632 26.07 -6.01 41.74
C GLU A 632 27.33 -6.82 41.37
N PHE A 633 28.40 -6.72 42.11
CA PHE A 633 29.61 -7.54 41.92
C PHE A 633 29.30 -9.03 42.11
N SER A 634 28.51 -9.39 43.11
CA SER A 634 28.07 -10.78 43.31
C SER A 634 27.23 -11.29 42.12
N LYS A 635 26.36 -10.45 41.54
CA LYS A 635 25.54 -10.78 40.39
C LYS A 635 26.36 -11.03 39.12
N ILE A 636 27.46 -10.28 38.94
CA ILE A 636 28.35 -10.42 37.77
C ILE A 636 29.52 -11.38 38.01
N GLU A 637 29.45 -12.19 39.10
CA GLU A 637 30.45 -13.19 39.48
C GLU A 637 31.90 -12.63 39.59
N ARG A 638 32.04 -11.39 40.03
CA ARG A 638 33.33 -10.74 40.27
C ARG A 638 33.56 -10.57 41.75
N VAL A 639 34.81 -10.78 42.21
CA VAL A 639 35.19 -10.58 43.61
C VAL A 639 35.17 -9.10 43.92
N PHE A 640 34.40 -8.72 44.97
CA PHE A 640 34.37 -7.36 45.49
C PHE A 640 35.53 -7.14 46.48
N ASN A 641 36.56 -6.40 46.05
CA ASN A 641 37.65 -6.00 46.93
C ASN A 641 37.58 -4.49 47.18
N ALA A 642 37.13 -4.10 48.34
CA ALA A 642 36.92 -2.70 48.71
C ALA A 642 38.25 -1.93 48.92
N ALA A 643 39.36 -2.63 49.19
CA ALA A 643 40.66 -1.98 49.47
C ALA A 643 41.42 -1.60 48.19
N ASP A 644 41.34 -2.41 47.14
CA ASP A 644 42.16 -2.23 45.93
C ASP A 644 41.42 -1.69 44.69
N GLY A 645 40.09 -1.61 44.75
CA GLY A 645 39.29 -1.22 43.57
C GLY A 645 39.49 -2.14 42.36
N THR A 646 40.10 -3.29 42.52
CA THR A 646 40.40 -4.27 41.47
C THR A 646 39.43 -5.46 41.55
N ALA A 647 38.61 -5.64 40.50
CA ALA A 647 37.86 -6.87 40.34
C ALA A 647 38.73 -7.96 39.70
N ARG A 648 39.06 -9.05 40.43
CA ARG A 648 39.63 -10.26 39.82
C ARG A 648 38.49 -11.17 39.38
N GLN A 649 38.53 -11.60 38.11
CA GLN A 649 37.64 -12.65 37.60
C GLN A 649 37.94 -13.95 38.36
N VAL A 650 36.92 -14.56 38.91
CA VAL A 650 37.02 -15.93 39.41
C VAL A 650 37.08 -16.83 38.19
N ALA A 651 38.23 -17.45 37.94
CA ALA A 651 38.32 -18.51 36.93
C ALA A 651 37.53 -19.74 37.44
N LEU A 652 36.45 -20.09 36.75
CA LEU A 652 35.81 -21.39 36.84
C LEU A 652 36.49 -22.37 35.89
#